data_cb2ca3effa3ede309f5bf6c99c9c2a12
#
_entry.id   cb2ca3effa3ede309f5bf6c99c9c2a12
#
_cell.length_a   1.000
_cell.length_b   1.000
_cell.length_c   1.000
_cell.angle_alpha   90.00
_cell.angle_beta   90.00
_cell.angle_gamma   90.00
#
_symmetry.space_group_name_H-M   'P 1'
#
loop_
_entity.id
_entity.type
_entity.pdbx_description
1 polymer ?
#
loop_
_entity_poly.entity_id
_entity_poly.type
_entity_poly.pdbx_seq_one_letter_code
_entity_poly.pdbx_strand_id
1 'polypeptide(L)'
;MSLASTYLQVIHRSDYQPPQCCVDSVNLTLAIYDDFTQVTGVFAISPLSAKGGNITLYGGETLQFHAMEINDTPYHPDDSDLANGRIDLIIEKPSVVMITGRIYPDQNTELEGLYRSNGMYCTQCEPEGFRRIIWYPDHPDILSVFTTRIEANAATLPVLLSNGNLIEEGHLPDDRHYAVWHDPHLKPSYLFAMVAGDLDMVEDHFMTKDGQKVALRIFIEHGNAHLCGHAMESLKASMRWDEDVFGLVYDLDIFMIVAVSHFNMGAMENKGLNIFNAKYVLADKQTATDDDLSLVEAIIAHEYFHNWTGNRITCRDWFQLTLKEGLTVYRDQEFTSDMHSRGVKRINDVAMMKAIQFPEDAGPTAHPVRPDTYREINNFYTPTVYEKGAEVIRMMEQLLGKDAFMQGIDRYIKDNDGKAATCEDFVSAMETASGVDLEQFSRWYEQAGTPILNVQKSYDKVKKILTLNFKQSHQDNPAVDMSHDLVMPVRVGLVSASGDVLPVICDGESGGVEDRVLTIADKTSSITLHQVPDGAVPSLLRGFSAPVQLQTNFTEDDLLTLLAFDKDSFGRWDAGQQLMCQVIRIMLEQGSSSKLIEQKIQVLGDAFRQIIQDDTCDPAVKAELLKVPSQQVIENILAVANPVAVWNARRKLAKNIGLALGDAMDNHITDYTGRLDDLTAQERRFLHILMNMKVLTHDPIACQQALAMSHSDNMTLSMAGLNALNQTDVVERMEALAAFAAKWKKHPLVMEKWFALEASCPYLSTPEHCETLMTHPAFDSNNPNKLRSVISVFASLNTRMFHADDGSGYRFLAHHIAEIDKRNPQISARMVLPLTRFGRYDAGRQAMMKGALIRLKTAQGLSSDLSEVVYKTIG
;
A
#
# COMPACT_ATOMS: atom_id res chain seq x y z
N MET A 1 -26.94 -14.84 24.65
CA MET A 1 -26.60 -13.57 24.04
C MET A 1 -26.38 -13.88 22.55
N SER A 2 -26.98 -13.16 21.62
CA SER A 2 -26.80 -13.46 20.20
C SER A 2 -25.33 -13.16 19.78
N LEU A 3 -24.78 -13.93 18.89
CA LEU A 3 -23.43 -13.73 18.27
C LEU A 3 -23.17 -12.26 17.86
N ALA A 4 -24.21 -11.51 17.48
CA ALA A 4 -24.16 -10.10 17.17
C ALA A 4 -23.67 -9.16 18.32
N SER A 5 -23.65 -9.60 19.57
CA SER A 5 -23.16 -8.78 20.69
C SER A 5 -21.65 -8.93 20.96
N THR A 6 -21.03 -9.99 20.46
CA THR A 6 -19.58 -10.25 20.65
C THR A 6 -18.73 -9.49 19.62
N TYR A 7 -19.30 -9.22 18.43
CA TYR A 7 -18.62 -8.51 17.32
C TYR A 7 -18.46 -6.98 17.50
N LEU A 8 -18.94 -6.41 18.60
CA LEU A 8 -18.81 -4.97 18.86
C LEU A 8 -17.84 -4.63 19.99
N GLN A 9 -17.16 -5.62 20.55
CA GLN A 9 -16.21 -5.38 21.64
C GLN A 9 -14.98 -4.60 21.11
N VAL A 10 -14.68 -3.48 21.77
CA VAL A 10 -13.43 -2.75 21.52
C VAL A 10 -12.29 -3.49 22.21
N ILE A 11 -11.25 -3.78 21.48
CA ILE A 11 -10.01 -4.34 22.03
C ILE A 11 -9.04 -3.17 22.25
N HIS A 12 -8.46 -3.10 23.45
CA HIS A 12 -7.53 -2.03 23.83
C HIS A 12 -6.10 -2.56 23.94
N ARG A 13 -5.12 -1.77 23.50
CA ARG A 13 -3.69 -2.09 23.64
C ARG A 13 -3.30 -2.34 25.10
N SER A 14 -3.94 -1.62 26.04
CA SER A 14 -3.73 -1.80 27.47
C SER A 14 -4.21 -3.16 28.01
N ASP A 15 -5.05 -3.88 27.28
CA ASP A 15 -5.60 -5.17 27.71
C ASP A 15 -4.65 -6.34 27.41
N TYR A 16 -3.55 -6.07 26.69
CA TYR A 16 -2.56 -7.10 26.39
C TYR A 16 -2.03 -7.74 27.68
N GLN A 17 -2.01 -9.06 27.70
CA GLN A 17 -1.40 -9.87 28.74
C GLN A 17 -0.40 -10.84 28.12
N PRO A 18 0.82 -10.94 28.65
CA PRO A 18 1.80 -11.91 28.17
C PRO A 18 1.23 -13.34 28.25
N PRO A 19 1.56 -14.22 27.31
CA PRO A 19 1.16 -15.63 27.35
C PRO A 19 1.65 -16.30 28.65
N GLN A 20 0.81 -17.17 29.19
CA GLN A 20 1.20 -17.99 30.36
C GLN A 20 1.73 -19.37 29.97
N CYS A 21 1.55 -19.74 28.70
CA CYS A 21 2.07 -20.96 28.09
C CYS A 21 2.74 -20.64 26.77
N CYS A 22 3.72 -21.44 26.37
CA CYS A 22 4.25 -21.49 25.00
C CYS A 22 3.74 -22.74 24.29
N VAL A 23 3.67 -22.67 22.95
CA VAL A 23 3.49 -23.84 22.10
C VAL A 23 4.84 -24.15 21.46
N ASP A 24 5.52 -25.18 21.99
CA ASP A 24 6.89 -25.52 21.60
C ASP A 24 6.96 -26.03 20.15
N SER A 25 5.95 -26.83 19.74
CA SER A 25 5.84 -27.35 18.38
C SER A 25 4.39 -27.58 17.94
N VAL A 26 4.18 -27.41 16.65
CA VAL A 26 2.93 -27.64 15.94
C VAL A 26 3.14 -28.67 14.85
N ASN A 27 2.49 -29.85 14.97
CA ASN A 27 2.46 -30.85 13.93
C ASN A 27 1.06 -30.87 13.35
N LEU A 28 0.91 -30.44 12.07
CA LEU A 28 -0.36 -30.42 11.36
C LEU A 28 -0.41 -31.54 10.34
N THR A 29 -1.57 -32.17 10.21
CA THR A 29 -1.94 -33.04 9.07
C THR A 29 -3.21 -32.48 8.44
N LEU A 30 -3.11 -32.10 7.17
CA LEU A 30 -4.24 -31.66 6.36
C LEU A 30 -4.52 -32.73 5.30
N ALA A 31 -5.58 -33.48 5.48
CA ALA A 31 -6.02 -34.50 4.55
C ALA A 31 -7.17 -33.95 3.70
N ILE A 32 -6.86 -33.64 2.43
CA ILE A 32 -7.81 -33.05 1.47
C ILE A 32 -8.60 -34.16 0.81
N TYR A 33 -9.92 -34.07 0.88
CA TYR A 33 -10.91 -34.92 0.21
C TYR A 33 -11.76 -34.08 -0.75
N ASP A 34 -12.61 -34.69 -1.53
CA ASP A 34 -13.41 -33.99 -2.54
C ASP A 34 -14.37 -32.97 -1.95
N ASP A 35 -14.97 -33.23 -0.79
CA ASP A 35 -15.99 -32.36 -0.17
C ASP A 35 -15.52 -31.62 1.07
N PHE A 36 -14.40 -32.00 1.68
CA PHE A 36 -13.89 -31.39 2.91
C PHE A 36 -12.38 -31.60 3.07
N THR A 37 -11.77 -30.84 3.95
CA THR A 37 -10.41 -31.11 4.45
C THR A 37 -10.50 -31.47 5.91
N GLN A 38 -9.96 -32.66 6.28
CA GLN A 38 -9.77 -33.01 7.67
C GLN A 38 -8.44 -32.45 8.15
N VAL A 39 -8.47 -31.79 9.28
CA VAL A 39 -7.27 -31.20 9.90
C VAL A 39 -7.05 -31.85 11.26
N THR A 40 -5.85 -32.35 11.49
CA THR A 40 -5.40 -32.83 12.79
C THR A 40 -4.18 -32.04 13.22
N GLY A 41 -4.26 -31.38 14.38
CA GLY A 41 -3.17 -30.65 15.00
C GLY A 41 -2.70 -31.37 16.26
N VAL A 42 -1.39 -31.55 16.41
CA VAL A 42 -0.74 -32.02 17.63
C VAL A 42 0.21 -30.96 18.14
N PHE A 43 -0.11 -30.40 19.30
CA PHE A 43 0.58 -29.26 19.89
C PHE A 43 1.30 -29.69 21.19
N ALA A 44 2.61 -29.46 21.26
CA ALA A 44 3.35 -29.54 22.50
C ALA A 44 3.23 -28.18 23.22
N ILE A 45 2.58 -28.16 24.37
CA ILE A 45 2.31 -26.93 25.13
C ILE A 45 3.00 -27.01 26.48
N SER A 46 3.78 -26.00 26.83
CA SER A 46 4.49 -25.89 28.09
C SER A 46 4.08 -24.63 28.85
N PRO A 47 3.77 -24.76 30.18
CA PRO A 47 3.49 -23.57 31.00
C PRO A 47 4.80 -22.81 31.25
N LEU A 48 4.76 -21.50 31.23
CA LEU A 48 5.91 -20.62 31.50
C LEU A 48 6.17 -20.43 32.99
N SER A 49 5.32 -20.99 33.83
CA SER A 49 5.44 -20.95 35.31
C SER A 49 5.34 -22.35 35.90
N ALA A 50 6.10 -22.60 36.99
CA ALA A 50 5.99 -23.83 37.76
C ALA A 50 4.61 -24.05 38.42
N LYS A 51 3.74 -23.02 38.43
CA LYS A 51 2.36 -23.11 38.94
C LYS A 51 1.34 -23.50 37.87
N GLY A 52 1.81 -23.78 36.67
CA GLY A 52 0.94 -23.92 35.52
C GLY A 52 0.60 -22.58 34.83
N GLY A 53 -0.15 -22.63 33.77
CA GLY A 53 -0.61 -21.48 33.02
C GLY A 53 -1.94 -21.74 32.33
N ASN A 54 -2.69 -20.68 32.02
CA ASN A 54 -3.88 -20.72 31.21
C ASN A 54 -3.50 -20.51 29.73
N ILE A 55 -4.20 -21.20 28.84
CA ILE A 55 -4.12 -20.99 27.41
C ILE A 55 -5.53 -21.07 26.79
N THR A 56 -5.86 -20.14 25.93
CA THR A 56 -7.12 -20.12 25.19
C THR A 56 -6.86 -20.56 23.76
N LEU A 57 -7.65 -21.51 23.28
CA LEU A 57 -7.69 -21.91 21.89
C LEU A 57 -8.89 -21.24 21.21
N TYR A 58 -8.67 -20.61 20.07
CA TYR A 58 -9.69 -19.98 19.26
C TYR A 58 -10.01 -20.87 18.05
N GLY A 59 -11.28 -20.93 17.67
CA GLY A 59 -11.76 -21.66 16.51
C GLY A 59 -12.71 -20.81 15.67
N GLY A 60 -12.60 -20.88 14.36
CA GLY A 60 -13.46 -20.15 13.42
C GLY A 60 -14.87 -20.75 13.32
N GLU A 61 -15.84 -19.93 12.93
CA GLU A 61 -17.26 -20.30 12.82
C GLU A 61 -17.53 -21.49 11.88
N THR A 62 -16.71 -21.63 10.82
CA THR A 62 -16.83 -22.69 9.80
C THR A 62 -16.06 -23.96 10.13
N LEU A 63 -15.27 -23.96 11.20
CA LEU A 63 -14.48 -25.09 11.64
C LEU A 63 -15.35 -26.04 12.48
N GLN A 64 -15.56 -27.25 11.98
CA GLN A 64 -16.29 -28.29 12.72
C GLN A 64 -15.34 -29.05 13.67
N PHE A 65 -15.64 -28.99 14.94
CA PHE A 65 -14.93 -29.79 15.96
C PHE A 65 -15.31 -31.28 15.88
N HIS A 66 -14.31 -32.18 15.96
CA HIS A 66 -14.53 -33.63 15.95
C HIS A 66 -14.06 -34.30 17.23
N ALA A 67 -12.83 -34.08 17.64
CA ALA A 67 -12.24 -34.72 18.81
C ALA A 67 -11.08 -33.86 19.38
N MET A 68 -10.85 -34.03 20.66
CA MET A 68 -9.71 -33.46 21.36
C MET A 68 -9.17 -34.45 22.41
N GLU A 69 -7.87 -34.55 22.54
CA GLU A 69 -7.17 -35.34 23.56
C GLU A 69 -6.08 -34.49 24.22
N ILE A 70 -5.89 -34.67 25.51
CA ILE A 70 -4.79 -34.09 26.27
C ILE A 70 -3.98 -35.24 26.89
N ASN A 71 -2.73 -35.42 26.48
CA ASN A 71 -1.86 -36.51 26.90
C ASN A 71 -2.54 -37.89 26.71
N ASP A 72 -3.03 -38.16 25.51
CA ASP A 72 -3.74 -39.39 25.10
C ASP A 72 -5.04 -39.64 25.87
N THR A 73 -5.55 -38.67 26.61
CA THR A 73 -6.82 -38.73 27.34
C THR A 73 -7.87 -37.90 26.62
N PRO A 74 -9.03 -38.50 26.24
CA PRO A 74 -10.11 -37.74 25.61
C PRO A 74 -10.54 -36.55 26.48
N TYR A 75 -10.66 -35.38 25.85
CA TYR A 75 -11.15 -34.16 26.44
C TYR A 75 -12.38 -33.68 25.67
N HIS A 76 -13.41 -33.29 26.39
CA HIS A 76 -14.67 -32.83 25.79
C HIS A 76 -14.91 -31.38 26.21
N PRO A 77 -14.65 -30.39 25.32
CA PRO A 77 -15.06 -29.02 25.56
C PRO A 77 -16.57 -28.92 25.73
N ASP A 78 -17.05 -27.95 26.49
CA ASP A 78 -18.49 -27.68 26.62
C ASP A 78 -19.04 -27.18 25.28
N ASP A 79 -20.30 -27.51 24.97
CA ASP A 79 -20.97 -27.05 23.75
C ASP A 79 -21.03 -25.52 23.65
N SER A 80 -21.09 -24.84 24.80
CA SER A 80 -21.04 -23.37 24.88
C SER A 80 -19.70 -22.81 24.48
N ASP A 81 -18.58 -23.48 24.79
CA ASP A 81 -17.23 -23.07 24.43
C ASP A 81 -17.03 -23.19 22.91
N LEU A 82 -17.45 -24.34 22.35
CA LEU A 82 -17.43 -24.57 20.91
C LEU A 82 -18.30 -23.56 20.14
N ALA A 83 -19.49 -23.25 20.67
CA ALA A 83 -20.39 -22.28 20.06
C ALA A 83 -19.89 -20.81 20.14
N ASN A 84 -19.03 -20.52 21.13
CA ASN A 84 -18.37 -19.23 21.27
C ASN A 84 -17.03 -19.15 20.56
N GLY A 85 -16.58 -20.24 19.90
CA GLY A 85 -15.28 -20.28 19.23
C GLY A 85 -14.09 -20.18 20.19
N ARG A 86 -14.24 -20.64 21.46
CA ARG A 86 -13.22 -20.47 22.49
C ARG A 86 -13.17 -21.68 23.44
N ILE A 87 -11.97 -22.25 23.62
CA ILE A 87 -11.70 -23.33 24.59
C ILE A 87 -10.62 -22.85 25.53
N ASP A 88 -10.93 -22.72 26.83
CA ASP A 88 -9.97 -22.34 27.85
C ASP A 88 -9.40 -23.59 28.52
N LEU A 89 -8.06 -23.73 28.56
CA LEU A 89 -7.36 -24.86 29.15
C LEU A 89 -6.42 -24.38 30.26
N ILE A 90 -6.24 -25.23 31.28
CA ILE A 90 -5.25 -25.06 32.33
C ILE A 90 -4.15 -26.10 32.08
N ILE A 91 -2.94 -25.66 31.81
CA ILE A 91 -1.77 -26.50 31.57
C ILE A 91 -0.88 -26.46 32.80
N GLU A 92 -0.95 -27.50 33.61
CA GLU A 92 -0.14 -27.60 34.86
C GLU A 92 1.30 -28.03 34.64
N LYS A 93 1.58 -28.78 33.57
CA LYS A 93 2.87 -29.29 33.15
C LYS A 93 2.95 -29.43 31.65
N PRO A 94 4.14 -29.58 31.06
CA PRO A 94 4.27 -29.84 29.62
C PRO A 94 3.30 -30.94 29.18
N SER A 95 2.47 -30.63 28.19
CA SER A 95 1.36 -31.46 27.74
C SER A 95 1.27 -31.49 26.23
N VAL A 96 0.77 -32.61 25.68
CA VAL A 96 0.47 -32.74 24.27
C VAL A 96 -1.04 -32.61 24.08
N VAL A 97 -1.47 -31.69 23.28
CA VAL A 97 -2.88 -31.49 22.91
C VAL A 97 -3.06 -31.90 21.46
N MET A 98 -3.92 -32.90 21.22
CA MET A 98 -4.32 -33.29 19.87
C MET A 98 -5.76 -32.83 19.61
N ILE A 99 -5.99 -32.17 18.46
CA ILE A 99 -7.32 -31.73 18.03
C ILE A 99 -7.55 -32.17 16.60
N THR A 100 -8.75 -32.66 16.32
CA THR A 100 -9.21 -33.01 14.98
C THR A 100 -10.46 -32.22 14.64
N GLY A 101 -10.49 -31.62 13.44
CA GLY A 101 -11.64 -30.88 12.93
C GLY A 101 -11.82 -31.10 11.43
N ARG A 102 -12.87 -30.50 10.89
CA ARG A 102 -13.15 -30.44 9.46
C ARG A 102 -13.46 -29.02 9.00
N ILE A 103 -12.99 -28.70 7.81
CA ILE A 103 -13.26 -27.44 7.12
C ILE A 103 -13.72 -27.72 5.68
N TYR A 104 -14.40 -26.75 5.09
CA TYR A 104 -15.01 -26.85 3.76
C TYR A 104 -14.48 -25.72 2.84
N PRO A 105 -13.27 -25.85 2.29
CA PRO A 105 -12.61 -24.77 1.53
C PRO A 105 -13.39 -24.29 0.30
N ASP A 106 -14.17 -25.20 -0.35
CA ASP A 106 -15.00 -24.85 -1.52
C ASP A 106 -16.17 -23.88 -1.18
N GLN A 107 -16.55 -23.79 0.08
CA GLN A 107 -17.62 -22.90 0.57
C GLN A 107 -17.06 -21.58 1.10
N ASN A 108 -15.74 -21.46 1.23
CA ASN A 108 -15.08 -20.30 1.79
C ASN A 108 -14.94 -19.19 0.73
N THR A 109 -15.83 -18.21 0.79
CA THR A 109 -15.82 -17.04 -0.12
C THR A 109 -15.16 -15.81 0.50
N GLU A 110 -14.83 -15.82 1.79
CA GLU A 110 -14.15 -14.74 2.49
C GLU A 110 -12.67 -14.65 2.13
N LEU A 111 -12.09 -15.77 1.64
CA LEU A 111 -10.69 -15.92 1.26
C LEU A 111 -9.75 -15.75 2.45
N GLU A 112 -10.17 -16.25 3.62
CA GLU A 112 -9.41 -16.33 4.88
C GLU A 112 -9.34 -17.77 5.38
N GLY A 113 -8.24 -18.16 6.03
CA GLY A 113 -8.00 -19.57 6.36
C GLY A 113 -7.68 -20.36 5.10
N LEU A 114 -8.13 -21.59 4.99
CA LEU A 114 -7.99 -22.43 3.80
C LEU A 114 -9.19 -22.25 2.86
N TYR A 115 -8.95 -21.92 1.60
CA TYR A 115 -9.98 -21.72 0.58
C TYR A 115 -9.52 -22.24 -0.79
N ARG A 116 -10.41 -22.20 -1.78
CA ARG A 116 -10.12 -22.67 -3.13
C ARG A 116 -10.13 -21.51 -4.14
N SER A 117 -9.09 -21.44 -4.98
CA SER A 117 -8.93 -20.49 -6.07
C SER A 117 -8.62 -21.22 -7.36
N ASN A 118 -9.51 -21.17 -8.36
CA ASN A 118 -9.33 -21.83 -9.67
C ASN A 118 -8.85 -23.31 -9.59
N GLY A 119 -9.38 -24.08 -8.63
CA GLY A 119 -9.00 -25.48 -8.44
C GLY A 119 -7.82 -25.72 -7.51
N MET A 120 -7.02 -24.72 -7.20
CA MET A 120 -5.94 -24.76 -6.23
C MET A 120 -6.50 -24.45 -4.84
N TYR A 121 -6.04 -25.18 -3.83
CA TYR A 121 -6.23 -24.85 -2.41
C TYR A 121 -5.09 -23.96 -1.95
N CYS A 122 -5.39 -22.90 -1.25
CA CYS A 122 -4.40 -21.99 -0.68
C CYS A 122 -4.90 -21.36 0.62
N THR A 123 -3.98 -20.81 1.41
CA THR A 123 -4.30 -20.20 2.71
C THR A 123 -4.07 -18.70 2.72
N GLN A 124 -4.86 -18.01 3.57
CA GLN A 124 -4.56 -16.68 4.09
C GLN A 124 -4.79 -16.69 5.59
N CYS A 125 -3.73 -16.56 6.38
CA CYS A 125 -3.80 -16.67 7.83
C CYS A 125 -3.65 -15.33 8.57
N GLU A 126 -3.06 -14.31 7.97
CA GLU A 126 -2.99 -12.99 8.58
C GLU A 126 -4.29 -12.21 8.39
N PRO A 127 -4.80 -11.55 9.48
CA PRO A 127 -4.24 -11.55 10.84
C PRO A 127 -4.66 -12.76 11.68
N GLU A 128 -5.87 -13.27 11.55
CA GLU A 128 -6.47 -14.27 12.45
C GLU A 128 -7.13 -15.45 11.70
N GLY A 129 -6.64 -15.75 10.48
CA GLY A 129 -7.18 -16.78 9.62
C GLY A 129 -6.77 -18.21 10.02
N PHE A 130 -5.71 -18.40 10.81
CA PHE A 130 -5.26 -19.73 11.22
C PHE A 130 -6.31 -20.44 12.09
N ARG A 131 -7.01 -19.72 12.96
CA ARG A 131 -8.11 -20.25 13.78
C ARG A 131 -9.30 -20.80 12.96
N ARG A 132 -9.39 -20.46 11.67
CA ARG A 132 -10.39 -21.00 10.74
C ARG A 132 -10.01 -22.37 10.19
N ILE A 133 -8.72 -22.78 10.37
CA ILE A 133 -8.17 -24.05 9.91
C ILE A 133 -8.20 -25.09 11.04
N ILE A 134 -7.76 -24.70 12.23
CA ILE A 134 -7.70 -25.54 13.43
C ILE A 134 -7.81 -24.66 14.69
N TRP A 135 -8.34 -25.22 15.76
CA TRP A 135 -8.33 -24.59 17.10
C TRP A 135 -6.90 -24.37 17.57
N TYR A 136 -6.54 -23.11 17.86
CA TYR A 136 -5.17 -22.72 18.19
C TYR A 136 -5.15 -21.43 19.02
N PRO A 137 -4.12 -21.21 19.88
CA PRO A 137 -3.93 -19.92 20.53
C PRO A 137 -3.36 -18.90 19.54
N ASP A 138 -4.22 -18.42 18.67
CA ASP A 138 -3.93 -17.66 17.44
C ASP A 138 -3.59 -16.19 17.75
N HIS A 139 -2.42 -16.00 18.37
CA HIS A 139 -1.82 -14.72 18.72
C HIS A 139 -0.41 -14.60 18.15
N PRO A 140 0.03 -13.40 17.73
CA PRO A 140 1.32 -13.22 17.06
C PRO A 140 2.53 -13.41 17.98
N ASP A 141 2.39 -13.38 19.30
CA ASP A 141 3.44 -13.66 20.27
C ASP A 141 3.53 -15.15 20.69
N ILE A 142 2.69 -16.00 20.14
CA ILE A 142 2.80 -17.47 20.28
C ILE A 142 3.65 -18.01 19.12
N LEU A 143 4.93 -18.15 19.38
CA LEU A 143 5.92 -18.60 18.40
C LEU A 143 6.19 -20.09 18.54
N SER A 144 6.14 -20.84 17.44
CA SER A 144 6.27 -22.30 17.42
C SER A 144 7.06 -22.77 16.22
N VAL A 145 7.66 -23.97 16.33
CA VAL A 145 8.22 -24.71 15.20
C VAL A 145 7.11 -25.53 14.55
N PHE A 146 6.97 -25.44 13.23
CA PHE A 146 5.90 -26.09 12.49
C PHE A 146 6.41 -27.25 11.64
N THR A 147 5.71 -28.40 11.71
CA THR A 147 5.82 -29.50 10.77
C THR A 147 4.44 -29.75 10.16
N THR A 148 4.34 -29.70 8.85
CA THR A 148 3.06 -29.79 8.14
C THR A 148 3.08 -30.98 7.18
N ARG A 149 2.15 -31.90 7.35
CA ARG A 149 1.86 -32.98 6.44
C ARG A 149 0.59 -32.68 5.64
N ILE A 150 0.69 -32.71 4.33
CA ILE A 150 -0.44 -32.51 3.41
C ILE A 150 -0.68 -33.81 2.69
N GLU A 151 -1.93 -34.29 2.65
CA GLU A 151 -2.35 -35.48 1.95
C GLU A 151 -3.45 -35.17 0.95
N ALA A 152 -3.30 -35.60 -0.29
CA ALA A 152 -4.28 -35.31 -1.35
C ALA A 152 -4.31 -36.41 -2.42
N ASN A 153 -5.28 -36.34 -3.33
CA ASN A 153 -5.31 -37.15 -4.54
C ASN A 153 -4.18 -36.73 -5.49
N ALA A 154 -3.33 -37.67 -5.88
CA ALA A 154 -2.13 -37.40 -6.67
C ALA A 154 -2.42 -36.92 -8.10
N ALA A 155 -3.57 -37.32 -8.67
CA ALA A 155 -3.92 -36.95 -10.04
C ALA A 155 -4.51 -35.55 -10.14
N THR A 156 -5.23 -35.10 -9.12
CA THR A 156 -5.89 -33.76 -9.13
C THR A 156 -5.11 -32.68 -8.41
N LEU A 157 -4.26 -33.04 -7.47
CA LEU A 157 -3.44 -32.13 -6.65
C LEU A 157 -1.99 -32.62 -6.56
N PRO A 158 -1.24 -32.66 -7.69
CA PRO A 158 0.10 -33.23 -7.73
C PRO A 158 1.16 -32.38 -6.98
N VAL A 159 0.89 -31.10 -6.71
CA VAL A 159 1.79 -30.20 -5.99
C VAL A 159 1.25 -29.95 -4.59
N LEU A 160 2.06 -30.21 -3.56
CA LEU A 160 1.74 -30.01 -2.15
C LEU A 160 2.84 -29.19 -1.48
N LEU A 161 2.54 -27.94 -1.07
CA LEU A 161 3.52 -26.98 -0.54
C LEU A 161 3.14 -26.50 0.86
N SER A 162 4.14 -26.28 1.71
CA SER A 162 3.99 -25.57 2.99
C SER A 162 5.27 -24.83 3.37
N ASN A 163 5.30 -24.19 4.55
CA ASN A 163 6.45 -23.45 5.06
C ASN A 163 7.66 -24.35 5.32
N GLY A 164 8.85 -23.79 5.13
CA GLY A 164 10.11 -24.44 5.47
C GLY A 164 10.67 -25.32 4.34
N ASN A 165 11.39 -26.37 4.72
CA ASN A 165 12.02 -27.32 3.79
C ASN A 165 11.21 -28.61 3.66
N LEU A 166 11.13 -29.20 2.45
CA LEU A 166 10.54 -30.50 2.23
C LEU A 166 11.43 -31.58 2.85
N ILE A 167 10.89 -32.35 3.77
CA ILE A 167 11.65 -33.40 4.50
C ILE A 167 11.22 -34.83 4.14
N GLU A 168 10.00 -34.99 3.67
CA GLU A 168 9.48 -36.32 3.29
C GLU A 168 8.36 -36.19 2.26
N GLU A 169 8.27 -37.09 1.32
CA GLU A 169 7.16 -37.26 0.39
C GLU A 169 6.93 -38.76 0.06
N GLY A 170 5.73 -39.12 -0.37
CA GLY A 170 5.44 -40.47 -0.71
C GLY A 170 4.00 -40.73 -1.17
N HIS A 171 3.71 -41.99 -1.45
CA HIS A 171 2.40 -42.45 -1.89
C HIS A 171 1.59 -43.08 -0.75
N LEU A 172 0.29 -42.92 -0.82
CA LEU A 172 -0.71 -43.49 0.07
C LEU A 172 -1.65 -44.40 -0.75
N PRO A 173 -2.43 -45.28 -0.09
CA PRO A 173 -3.53 -46.00 -0.77
C PRO A 173 -4.51 -45.06 -1.48
N ASP A 174 -5.32 -45.58 -2.38
CA ASP A 174 -6.41 -44.91 -3.06
C ASP A 174 -5.96 -43.71 -3.93
N ASP A 175 -4.83 -43.88 -4.65
CA ASP A 175 -4.24 -42.87 -5.54
C ASP A 175 -3.95 -41.53 -4.83
N ARG A 176 -3.71 -41.59 -3.54
CA ARG A 176 -3.30 -40.45 -2.74
C ARG A 176 -1.77 -40.40 -2.58
N HIS A 177 -1.28 -39.22 -2.28
CA HIS A 177 0.12 -38.94 -1.93
C HIS A 177 0.20 -37.96 -0.79
N TYR A 178 1.41 -37.77 -0.28
CA TYR A 178 1.68 -36.79 0.78
C TYR A 178 3.03 -36.12 0.61
N ALA A 179 3.13 -34.90 1.20
CA ALA A 179 4.38 -34.22 1.43
C ALA A 179 4.44 -33.73 2.88
N VAL A 180 5.64 -33.79 3.50
CA VAL A 180 5.91 -33.29 4.85
C VAL A 180 6.94 -32.15 4.76
N TRP A 181 6.55 -31.00 5.25
CA TRP A 181 7.36 -29.79 5.29
C TRP A 181 7.72 -29.47 6.74
N HIS A 182 8.95 -28.98 6.97
CA HIS A 182 9.42 -28.60 8.29
C HIS A 182 10.06 -27.21 8.24
N ASP A 183 9.50 -26.27 9.01
CA ASP A 183 10.09 -24.96 9.23
C ASP A 183 10.82 -24.98 10.58
N PRO A 184 12.15 -24.91 10.59
CA PRO A 184 12.92 -25.00 11.83
C PRO A 184 12.90 -23.71 12.64
N HIS A 185 12.40 -22.61 12.07
CA HIS A 185 12.37 -21.31 12.74
C HIS A 185 11.05 -21.14 13.52
N LEU A 186 11.17 -20.49 14.67
CA LEU A 186 10.01 -20.07 15.45
C LEU A 186 9.21 -19.05 14.65
N LYS A 187 7.91 -19.30 14.45
CA LYS A 187 7.00 -18.35 13.80
C LYS A 187 5.63 -18.36 14.44
N PRO A 188 4.88 -17.25 14.37
CA PRO A 188 3.47 -17.20 14.74
C PRO A 188 2.60 -17.92 13.70
N SER A 189 1.37 -18.24 14.10
CA SER A 189 0.37 -18.91 13.27
C SER A 189 -0.04 -18.13 12.03
N TYR A 190 -0.01 -16.80 12.05
CA TYR A 190 -0.42 -15.99 10.89
C TYR A 190 0.52 -16.15 9.69
N LEU A 191 1.75 -16.62 9.90
CA LEU A 191 2.74 -16.91 8.85
C LEU A 191 2.61 -18.34 8.28
N PHE A 192 1.68 -19.13 8.80
CA PHE A 192 1.40 -20.44 8.26
C PHE A 192 0.82 -20.35 6.85
N ALA A 193 1.34 -21.18 5.95
CA ALA A 193 0.80 -21.34 4.61
C ALA A 193 0.81 -22.77 4.15
N MET A 194 -0.20 -23.15 3.35
CA MET A 194 -0.20 -24.35 2.54
C MET A 194 -0.84 -24.08 1.18
N VAL A 195 -0.34 -24.79 0.16
CA VAL A 195 -0.91 -24.79 -1.19
C VAL A 195 -0.97 -26.22 -1.69
N ALA A 196 -2.10 -26.59 -2.32
CA ALA A 196 -2.24 -27.85 -3.03
C ALA A 196 -2.94 -27.63 -4.38
N GLY A 197 -2.35 -28.08 -5.48
CA GLY A 197 -2.90 -27.80 -6.81
C GLY A 197 -2.21 -28.56 -7.93
N ASP A 198 -2.78 -28.42 -9.12
CA ASP A 198 -2.14 -28.81 -10.39
C ASP A 198 -1.55 -27.55 -11.02
N LEU A 199 -0.23 -27.35 -10.85
CA LEU A 199 0.47 -26.10 -11.10
C LEU A 199 1.70 -26.32 -11.97
N ASP A 200 1.98 -25.35 -12.87
CA ASP A 200 3.30 -25.19 -13.48
C ASP A 200 4.30 -24.62 -12.47
N MET A 201 5.59 -24.91 -12.66
CA MET A 201 6.67 -24.38 -11.83
C MET A 201 7.78 -23.80 -12.69
N VAL A 202 8.27 -22.62 -12.29
CA VAL A 202 9.51 -22.01 -12.79
C VAL A 202 10.54 -22.07 -11.69
N GLU A 203 11.72 -22.65 -11.97
CA GLU A 203 12.78 -22.80 -10.97
C GLU A 203 14.05 -22.07 -11.38
N ASP A 204 14.69 -21.45 -10.42
CA ASP A 204 16.04 -20.91 -10.49
C ASP A 204 16.72 -21.03 -9.11
N HIS A 205 17.87 -20.40 -8.92
CA HIS A 205 18.55 -20.42 -7.63
C HIS A 205 19.33 -19.13 -7.38
N PHE A 206 19.57 -18.89 -6.09
CA PHE A 206 20.41 -17.78 -5.60
C PHE A 206 21.55 -18.34 -4.77
N MET A 207 22.74 -17.75 -4.90
CA MET A 207 23.89 -18.03 -4.02
C MET A 207 24.02 -16.91 -3.02
N THR A 208 23.83 -17.23 -1.75
CA THR A 208 23.99 -16.25 -0.67
C THR A 208 25.47 -15.88 -0.47
N LYS A 209 25.74 -14.78 0.22
CA LYS A 209 27.11 -14.37 0.60
C LYS A 209 27.84 -15.45 1.41
N ASP A 210 27.11 -16.23 2.20
CA ASP A 210 27.66 -17.32 3.04
C ASP A 210 27.89 -18.60 2.22
N GLY A 211 27.56 -18.60 0.93
CA GLY A 211 27.77 -19.71 0.01
C GLY A 211 26.67 -20.77 0.03
N GLN A 212 25.53 -20.51 0.65
CA GLN A 212 24.34 -21.36 0.58
C GLN A 212 23.67 -21.23 -0.79
N LYS A 213 23.29 -22.35 -1.39
CA LYS A 213 22.50 -22.38 -2.62
C LYS A 213 21.02 -22.50 -2.26
N VAL A 214 20.26 -21.40 -2.44
CA VAL A 214 18.82 -21.34 -2.23
C VAL A 214 18.09 -21.66 -3.53
N ALA A 215 17.16 -22.64 -3.51
CA ALA A 215 16.27 -22.90 -4.64
C ALA A 215 15.16 -21.85 -4.66
N LEU A 216 14.92 -21.23 -5.82
CA LEU A 216 13.87 -20.25 -6.03
C LEU A 216 12.80 -20.86 -6.92
N ARG A 217 11.56 -20.96 -6.45
CA ARG A 217 10.47 -21.56 -7.20
C ARG A 217 9.26 -20.68 -7.26
N ILE A 218 8.70 -20.49 -8.46
CA ILE A 218 7.44 -19.78 -8.68
C ILE A 218 6.43 -20.78 -9.22
N PHE A 219 5.34 -20.98 -8.47
CA PHE A 219 4.24 -21.86 -8.83
C PHE A 219 3.05 -21.05 -9.34
N ILE A 220 2.49 -21.47 -10.46
CA ILE A 220 1.46 -20.73 -11.19
C ILE A 220 0.44 -21.68 -11.82
N GLU A 221 -0.74 -21.15 -12.13
CA GLU A 221 -1.71 -21.83 -12.97
C GLU A 221 -1.13 -22.09 -14.37
N HIS A 222 -1.50 -23.23 -14.97
CA HIS A 222 -0.97 -23.68 -16.25
C HIS A 222 -0.98 -22.62 -17.37
N GLY A 223 0.08 -22.63 -18.16
CA GLY A 223 0.24 -21.78 -19.34
C GLY A 223 0.81 -20.39 -19.07
N ASN A 224 1.10 -20.02 -17.83
CA ASN A 224 1.56 -18.71 -17.43
C ASN A 224 3.08 -18.63 -17.13
N ALA A 225 3.82 -19.73 -17.27
CA ALA A 225 5.24 -19.80 -16.91
C ALA A 225 6.11 -18.73 -17.62
N HIS A 226 5.77 -18.36 -18.85
CA HIS A 226 6.48 -17.34 -19.64
C HIS A 226 6.37 -15.91 -19.05
N LEU A 227 5.41 -15.64 -18.12
CA LEU A 227 5.19 -14.36 -17.47
C LEU A 227 5.95 -14.19 -16.13
N CYS A 228 6.68 -15.25 -15.68
CA CYS A 228 7.35 -15.23 -14.36
C CYS A 228 8.76 -14.64 -14.39
N GLY A 229 9.33 -14.35 -15.58
CA GLY A 229 10.73 -13.95 -15.70
C GLY A 229 11.08 -12.70 -14.92
N HIS A 230 10.22 -11.67 -14.98
CA HIS A 230 10.44 -10.42 -14.23
C HIS A 230 10.36 -10.63 -12.72
N ALA A 231 9.40 -11.41 -12.25
CA ALA A 231 9.26 -11.73 -10.83
C ALA A 231 10.48 -12.49 -10.28
N MET A 232 11.03 -13.45 -11.03
CA MET A 232 12.22 -14.20 -10.64
C MET A 232 13.46 -13.30 -10.54
N GLU A 233 13.68 -12.41 -11.50
CA GLU A 233 14.80 -11.47 -11.44
C GLU A 233 14.62 -10.43 -10.32
N SER A 234 13.39 -9.98 -10.06
CA SER A 234 13.07 -9.09 -8.94
C SER A 234 13.40 -9.74 -7.59
N LEU A 235 13.07 -11.02 -7.41
CA LEU A 235 13.41 -11.78 -6.21
C LEU A 235 14.93 -11.85 -6.00
N LYS A 236 15.69 -12.20 -7.03
CA LYS A 236 17.15 -12.24 -6.93
C LYS A 236 17.77 -10.87 -6.63
N ALA A 237 17.21 -9.81 -7.22
CA ALA A 237 17.65 -8.44 -6.96
C ALA A 237 17.39 -8.05 -5.50
N SER A 238 16.22 -8.41 -4.96
CA SER A 238 15.85 -8.16 -3.57
C SER A 238 16.77 -8.89 -2.58
N MET A 239 17.05 -10.18 -2.85
CA MET A 239 17.97 -10.99 -2.04
C MET A 239 19.38 -10.37 -2.00
N ARG A 240 19.89 -9.96 -3.17
CA ARG A 240 21.22 -9.34 -3.24
C ARG A 240 21.27 -8.00 -2.53
N TRP A 241 20.27 -7.16 -2.73
CA TRP A 241 20.22 -5.84 -2.10
C TRP A 241 20.14 -5.94 -0.57
N ASP A 242 19.36 -6.89 -0.05
CA ASP A 242 19.24 -7.11 1.39
C ASP A 242 20.57 -7.53 2.02
N GLU A 243 21.31 -8.44 1.35
CA GLU A 243 22.66 -8.83 1.75
C GLU A 243 23.67 -7.67 1.65
N ASP A 244 23.53 -6.80 0.64
CA ASP A 244 24.49 -5.72 0.40
C ASP A 244 24.26 -4.51 1.29
N VAL A 245 22.99 -4.16 1.54
CA VAL A 245 22.62 -2.93 2.28
C VAL A 245 22.39 -3.19 3.76
N PHE A 246 21.70 -4.28 4.11
CA PHE A 246 21.36 -4.61 5.50
C PHE A 246 22.20 -5.77 6.08
N GLY A 247 22.99 -6.46 5.26
CA GLY A 247 23.76 -7.61 5.70
C GLY A 247 22.92 -8.84 6.07
N LEU A 248 21.65 -8.87 5.67
CA LEU A 248 20.68 -9.90 6.05
C LEU A 248 20.66 -11.01 5.00
N VAL A 249 20.99 -12.22 5.42
CA VAL A 249 21.06 -13.41 4.57
C VAL A 249 19.79 -14.24 4.72
N TYR A 250 19.32 -14.85 3.64
CA TYR A 250 18.17 -15.76 3.69
C TYR A 250 18.51 -17.05 4.42
N ASP A 251 17.57 -17.62 5.13
CA ASP A 251 17.79 -18.60 6.22
C ASP A 251 17.12 -19.98 5.99
N LEU A 252 16.60 -20.26 4.77
CA LEU A 252 16.08 -21.58 4.36
C LEU A 252 16.73 -22.05 3.05
N ASP A 253 16.62 -23.34 2.72
CA ASP A 253 17.19 -23.92 1.48
C ASP A 253 16.35 -23.59 0.23
N ILE A 254 15.11 -23.14 0.43
CA ILE A 254 14.15 -22.86 -0.64
C ILE A 254 13.35 -21.59 -0.33
N PHE A 255 13.07 -20.81 -1.38
CA PHE A 255 12.11 -19.71 -1.37
C PHE A 255 11.06 -19.95 -2.45
N MET A 256 9.79 -19.97 -2.06
CA MET A 256 8.68 -20.27 -2.94
C MET A 256 7.72 -19.07 -3.05
N ILE A 257 7.26 -18.81 -4.26
CA ILE A 257 6.19 -17.87 -4.59
C ILE A 257 5.05 -18.66 -5.23
N VAL A 258 3.82 -18.42 -4.81
CA VAL A 258 2.62 -18.97 -5.46
C VAL A 258 1.75 -17.83 -5.94
N ALA A 259 1.46 -17.76 -7.24
CA ALA A 259 0.56 -16.79 -7.84
C ALA A 259 -0.89 -17.27 -7.81
N VAL A 260 -1.77 -16.54 -7.14
CA VAL A 260 -3.16 -16.91 -6.90
C VAL A 260 -4.10 -15.91 -7.56
N SER A 261 -5.10 -16.38 -8.29
CA SER A 261 -6.06 -15.52 -9.00
C SER A 261 -7.09 -14.85 -8.09
N HIS A 262 -7.51 -15.51 -7.01
CA HIS A 262 -8.48 -14.99 -6.03
C HIS A 262 -7.75 -14.71 -4.72
N PHE A 263 -7.42 -13.44 -4.48
CA PHE A 263 -6.70 -13.00 -3.30
C PHE A 263 -7.14 -11.60 -2.86
N ASN A 264 -7.43 -11.43 -1.57
CA ASN A 264 -7.91 -10.16 -1.03
C ASN A 264 -6.81 -9.09 -0.98
N MET A 265 -5.57 -9.52 -0.75
CA MET A 265 -4.39 -8.68 -0.55
C MET A 265 -3.54 -8.54 -1.84
N GLY A 266 -2.43 -7.81 -1.75
CA GLY A 266 -1.38 -7.78 -2.77
C GLY A 266 -0.55 -9.04 -2.75
N ALA A 267 0.01 -9.35 -1.60
CA ALA A 267 0.77 -10.55 -1.32
C ALA A 267 0.76 -10.84 0.17
N MET A 268 1.47 -11.89 0.60
CA MET A 268 1.63 -12.30 1.99
C MET A 268 2.98 -12.99 2.18
N GLU A 269 3.71 -12.54 3.19
CA GLU A 269 5.08 -12.92 3.51
C GLU A 269 5.24 -14.30 4.18
N ASN A 270 4.30 -15.21 4.10
CA ASN A 270 4.37 -16.52 4.77
C ASN A 270 5.77 -17.15 4.64
N LYS A 271 6.40 -17.50 5.77
CA LYS A 271 7.80 -17.93 5.83
C LYS A 271 8.13 -19.03 4.81
N GLY A 272 8.99 -18.73 3.85
CA GLY A 272 9.45 -19.68 2.82
C GLY A 272 8.43 -20.02 1.73
N LEU A 273 7.18 -19.61 1.85
CA LEU A 273 6.09 -19.84 0.89
C LEU A 273 5.21 -18.59 0.77
N ASN A 274 5.69 -17.56 0.07
CA ASN A 274 4.93 -16.35 -0.14
C ASN A 274 3.77 -16.58 -1.10
N ILE A 275 2.60 -16.04 -0.77
CA ILE A 275 1.40 -16.12 -1.62
C ILE A 275 1.09 -14.73 -2.19
N PHE A 276 0.99 -14.64 -3.50
CA PHE A 276 0.84 -13.40 -4.24
C PHE A 276 -0.46 -13.40 -5.04
N ASN A 277 -1.13 -12.27 -5.09
CA ASN A 277 -2.09 -12.00 -6.15
C ASN A 277 -1.38 -12.11 -7.50
N ALA A 278 -1.94 -12.89 -8.42
CA ALA A 278 -1.32 -13.22 -9.71
C ALA A 278 -0.87 -11.98 -10.51
N LYS A 279 -1.53 -10.84 -10.36
CA LYS A 279 -1.17 -9.58 -11.05
C LYS A 279 0.19 -9.00 -10.61
N TYR A 280 0.75 -9.44 -9.47
CA TYR A 280 2.04 -9.01 -8.96
C TYR A 280 3.15 -10.05 -9.17
N VAL A 281 2.89 -11.06 -10.00
CA VAL A 281 3.85 -12.08 -10.44
C VAL A 281 3.86 -12.21 -11.96
N LEU A 282 2.66 -12.29 -12.57
CA LEU A 282 2.49 -12.61 -13.98
C LEU A 282 2.54 -11.34 -14.83
N ALA A 283 3.75 -10.96 -15.25
CA ALA A 283 3.97 -9.70 -15.94
C ALA A 283 5.11 -9.79 -16.97
N ASP A 284 4.86 -9.24 -18.16
CA ASP A 284 5.87 -8.93 -19.16
C ASP A 284 5.53 -7.61 -19.87
N LYS A 285 6.40 -7.14 -20.76
CA LYS A 285 6.20 -5.87 -21.48
C LYS A 285 4.96 -5.82 -22.37
N GLN A 286 4.39 -6.97 -22.74
CA GLN A 286 3.17 -7.04 -23.56
C GLN A 286 1.90 -6.97 -22.71
N THR A 287 1.93 -7.45 -21.48
CA THR A 287 0.77 -7.60 -20.58
C THR A 287 0.75 -6.60 -19.44
N ALA A 288 1.90 -6.01 -19.11
CA ALA A 288 2.11 -5.11 -17.99
C ALA A 288 2.77 -3.80 -18.44
N THR A 289 2.36 -2.68 -17.85
CA THR A 289 3.01 -1.38 -18.05
C THR A 289 4.34 -1.31 -17.30
N ASP A 290 5.18 -0.32 -17.61
CA ASP A 290 6.41 -0.08 -16.86
C ASP A 290 6.12 0.19 -15.36
N ASP A 291 5.01 0.87 -15.04
CA ASP A 291 4.57 1.08 -13.66
C ASP A 291 4.12 -0.24 -13.00
N ASP A 292 3.42 -1.14 -13.73
CA ASP A 292 3.06 -2.47 -13.22
C ASP A 292 4.31 -3.31 -12.95
N LEU A 293 5.31 -3.28 -13.84
CA LEU A 293 6.58 -4.01 -13.66
C LEU A 293 7.35 -3.50 -12.44
N SER A 294 7.44 -2.18 -12.27
CA SER A 294 8.04 -1.58 -11.07
C SER A 294 7.30 -1.96 -9.78
N LEU A 295 5.97 -2.07 -9.85
CA LEU A 295 5.15 -2.49 -8.71
C LEU A 295 5.33 -3.98 -8.38
N VAL A 296 5.47 -4.86 -9.39
CA VAL A 296 5.83 -6.27 -9.20
C VAL A 296 7.17 -6.37 -8.45
N GLU A 297 8.19 -5.63 -8.89
CA GLU A 297 9.51 -5.60 -8.26
C GLU A 297 9.41 -5.13 -6.79
N ALA A 298 8.70 -4.03 -6.54
CA ALA A 298 8.56 -3.47 -5.19
C ALA A 298 7.81 -4.41 -4.23
N ILE A 299 6.74 -5.07 -4.67
CA ILE A 299 5.97 -5.98 -3.81
C ILE A 299 6.75 -7.27 -3.54
N ILE A 300 7.46 -7.82 -4.54
CA ILE A 300 8.34 -8.97 -4.32
C ILE A 300 9.45 -8.63 -3.30
N ALA A 301 10.02 -7.43 -3.39
CA ALA A 301 11.00 -6.95 -2.42
C ALA A 301 10.37 -6.81 -1.03
N HIS A 302 9.19 -6.23 -0.92
CA HIS A 302 8.44 -6.08 0.33
C HIS A 302 8.25 -7.43 1.03
N GLU A 303 7.70 -8.43 0.33
CA GLU A 303 7.45 -9.76 0.91
C GLU A 303 8.76 -10.49 1.25
N TYR A 304 9.78 -10.34 0.43
CA TYR A 304 11.09 -10.91 0.74
C TYR A 304 11.72 -10.25 1.99
N PHE A 305 11.64 -8.93 2.11
CA PHE A 305 12.23 -8.21 3.25
C PHE A 305 11.55 -8.54 4.59
N HIS A 306 10.29 -8.93 4.55
CA HIS A 306 9.60 -9.45 5.71
C HIS A 306 10.27 -10.70 6.30
N ASN A 307 11.12 -11.42 5.56
CA ASN A 307 11.83 -12.58 6.13
C ASN A 307 12.52 -12.25 7.46
N TRP A 308 13.10 -11.05 7.58
CA TRP A 308 13.71 -10.55 8.81
C TRP A 308 12.79 -9.61 9.59
N THR A 309 12.16 -8.65 8.92
CA THR A 309 11.30 -7.63 9.56
C THR A 309 9.82 -8.00 9.46
N GLY A 310 9.42 -9.04 10.18
CA GLY A 310 8.08 -9.63 10.21
C GLY A 310 8.11 -11.10 10.61
N ASN A 311 9.00 -11.92 9.99
CA ASN A 311 9.05 -13.36 10.20
C ASN A 311 10.02 -13.76 11.31
N ARG A 312 11.31 -13.41 11.16
CA ARG A 312 12.32 -13.67 12.20
C ARG A 312 12.09 -12.82 13.45
N ILE A 313 11.68 -11.57 13.25
CA ILE A 313 11.22 -10.67 14.32
C ILE A 313 9.78 -10.32 13.99
N THR A 314 8.85 -10.81 14.82
CA THR A 314 7.42 -10.57 14.61
C THR A 314 6.86 -9.54 15.58
N CYS A 315 5.57 -9.23 15.47
CA CYS A 315 4.86 -8.31 16.36
C CYS A 315 4.43 -9.03 17.64
N ARG A 316 4.56 -8.37 18.81
CA ARG A 316 4.03 -8.88 20.09
C ARG A 316 2.50 -9.01 20.05
N ASP A 317 1.84 -8.03 19.48
CA ASP A 317 0.40 -7.94 19.34
C ASP A 317 0.06 -7.13 18.08
N TRP A 318 -1.17 -7.16 17.63
CA TRP A 318 -1.58 -6.48 16.39
C TRP A 318 -1.50 -4.95 16.47
N PHE A 319 -1.44 -4.36 17.65
CA PHE A 319 -1.19 -2.92 17.78
C PHE A 319 0.21 -2.52 17.31
N GLN A 320 1.14 -3.46 17.28
CA GLN A 320 2.52 -3.26 16.79
C GLN A 320 2.66 -3.44 15.26
N LEU A 321 1.59 -3.56 14.50
CA LEU A 321 1.61 -3.91 13.07
C LEU A 321 2.57 -3.03 12.26
N THR A 322 2.64 -1.73 12.54
CA THR A 322 3.56 -0.81 11.86
C THR A 322 5.03 -1.17 12.07
N LEU A 323 5.37 -1.90 13.14
CA LEU A 323 6.75 -2.35 13.40
C LEU A 323 7.28 -3.22 12.25
N LYS A 324 6.46 -4.12 11.72
CA LYS A 324 6.82 -4.91 10.54
C LYS A 324 6.49 -4.18 9.24
N GLU A 325 5.31 -3.61 9.11
CA GLU A 325 4.85 -3.01 7.86
C GLU A 325 5.57 -1.70 7.52
N GLY A 326 5.60 -0.76 8.46
CA GLY A 326 6.26 0.52 8.26
C GLY A 326 7.76 0.37 7.97
N LEU A 327 8.45 -0.54 8.69
CA LEU A 327 9.87 -0.80 8.45
C LEU A 327 10.10 -1.48 7.09
N THR A 328 9.25 -2.41 6.70
CA THR A 328 9.37 -3.13 5.43
C THR A 328 9.01 -2.22 4.24
N VAL A 329 7.99 -1.36 4.34
CA VAL A 329 7.70 -0.32 3.34
C VAL A 329 8.87 0.65 3.19
N TYR A 330 9.49 1.09 4.29
CA TYR A 330 10.71 1.91 4.21
C TYR A 330 11.81 1.19 3.40
N ARG A 331 12.01 -0.10 3.65
CA ARG A 331 13.03 -0.91 2.97
C ARG A 331 12.72 -1.11 1.48
N ASP A 332 11.48 -1.40 1.11
CA ASP A 332 11.09 -1.55 -0.30
C ASP A 332 11.15 -0.24 -1.07
N GLN A 333 10.84 0.90 -0.43
CA GLN A 333 11.00 2.23 -1.00
C GLN A 333 12.48 2.57 -1.25
N GLU A 334 13.38 2.23 -0.32
CA GLU A 334 14.82 2.43 -0.49
C GLU A 334 15.39 1.50 -1.58
N PHE A 335 14.96 0.23 -1.61
CA PHE A 335 15.31 -0.72 -2.68
C PHE A 335 14.90 -0.19 -4.06
N THR A 336 13.64 0.19 -4.23
CA THR A 336 13.15 0.73 -5.52
C THR A 336 13.88 2.02 -5.90
N SER A 337 14.24 2.85 -4.90
CA SER A 337 15.04 4.07 -5.13
C SER A 337 16.44 3.77 -5.65
N ASP A 338 17.07 2.71 -5.14
CA ASP A 338 18.41 2.29 -5.55
C ASP A 338 18.40 1.56 -6.91
N MET A 339 17.32 0.83 -7.22
CA MET A 339 17.16 0.15 -8.50
C MET A 339 16.82 1.11 -9.64
N HIS A 340 16.16 2.24 -9.35
CA HIS A 340 15.63 3.15 -10.37
C HIS A 340 15.98 4.62 -10.06
N SER A 341 15.02 5.54 -10.23
CA SER A 341 15.22 6.96 -9.97
C SER A 341 14.71 7.31 -8.56
N ARG A 342 15.65 7.61 -7.65
CA ARG A 342 15.33 8.04 -6.28
C ARG A 342 14.40 9.26 -6.25
N GLY A 343 14.61 10.23 -7.13
CA GLY A 343 13.77 11.42 -7.21
C GLY A 343 12.34 11.12 -7.64
N VAL A 344 12.15 10.28 -8.67
CA VAL A 344 10.82 9.88 -9.16
C VAL A 344 10.11 9.01 -8.14
N LYS A 345 10.80 8.02 -7.53
CA LYS A 345 10.23 7.18 -6.48
C LYS A 345 9.73 8.03 -5.32
N ARG A 346 10.55 8.96 -4.84
CA ARG A 346 10.17 9.84 -3.73
C ARG A 346 8.97 10.73 -4.05
N ILE A 347 8.89 11.29 -5.25
CA ILE A 347 7.73 12.07 -5.71
C ILE A 347 6.47 11.19 -5.70
N ASN A 348 6.55 9.96 -6.20
CA ASN A 348 5.40 9.04 -6.26
C ASN A 348 4.92 8.66 -4.85
N ASP A 349 5.83 8.35 -3.91
CA ASP A 349 5.48 8.02 -2.53
C ASP A 349 4.78 9.20 -1.85
N VAL A 350 5.33 10.41 -2.00
CA VAL A 350 4.72 11.60 -1.41
C VAL A 350 3.38 11.97 -2.08
N ALA A 351 3.27 11.78 -3.39
CA ALA A 351 2.00 11.99 -4.10
C ALA A 351 0.90 11.06 -3.57
N MET A 352 1.25 9.78 -3.28
CA MET A 352 0.35 8.82 -2.66
C MET A 352 0.01 9.21 -1.22
N MET A 353 0.99 9.60 -0.40
CA MET A 353 0.77 10.11 0.95
C MET A 353 -0.23 11.28 0.94
N LYS A 354 0.00 12.31 0.10
CA LYS A 354 -0.87 13.49 0.01
C LYS A 354 -2.28 13.16 -0.54
N ALA A 355 -2.41 12.16 -1.42
CA ALA A 355 -3.68 11.81 -2.04
C ALA A 355 -4.52 10.85 -1.22
N ILE A 356 -3.91 9.97 -0.40
CA ILE A 356 -4.58 8.88 0.30
C ILE A 356 -4.42 8.99 1.82
N GLN A 357 -3.18 9.04 2.34
CA GLN A 357 -2.92 9.00 3.78
C GLN A 357 -3.32 10.30 4.49
N PHE A 358 -3.02 11.48 3.93
CA PHE A 358 -3.45 12.75 4.52
C PHE A 358 -4.98 12.89 4.59
N PRO A 359 -5.77 12.46 3.56
CA PRO A 359 -7.22 12.35 3.68
C PRO A 359 -7.70 11.41 4.77
N GLU A 360 -7.03 10.28 5.00
CA GLU A 360 -7.33 9.35 6.10
C GLU A 360 -7.14 10.03 7.45
N ASP A 361 -6.00 10.68 7.68
CA ASP A 361 -5.71 11.45 8.89
C ASP A 361 -6.69 12.60 9.15
N ALA A 362 -7.27 13.16 8.09
CA ALA A 362 -8.25 14.24 8.18
C ALA A 362 -9.70 13.73 8.24
N GLY A 363 -9.91 12.43 8.17
CA GLY A 363 -11.23 11.78 8.12
C GLY A 363 -11.71 11.23 9.46
N PRO A 364 -12.91 10.62 9.49
CA PRO A 364 -13.48 10.01 10.70
C PRO A 364 -12.78 8.70 11.10
N THR A 365 -11.99 8.12 10.21
CA THR A 365 -11.19 6.91 10.45
C THR A 365 -9.76 7.20 10.86
N ALA A 366 -9.42 8.46 11.15
CA ALA A 366 -8.09 8.87 11.60
C ALA A 366 -7.67 8.07 12.86
N HIS A 367 -6.42 7.62 12.85
CA HIS A 367 -5.84 6.85 13.95
C HIS A 367 -4.30 7.07 14.00
N PRO A 368 -3.65 6.81 15.13
CA PRO A 368 -2.19 6.82 15.21
C PRO A 368 -1.55 5.75 14.32
N VAL A 369 -0.25 5.90 14.03
CA VAL A 369 0.57 4.87 13.38
C VAL A 369 0.54 3.57 14.18
N ARG A 370 0.54 3.66 15.51
CA ARG A 370 0.25 2.58 16.44
C ARG A 370 -1.06 2.86 17.16
N PRO A 371 -2.19 2.35 16.67
CA PRO A 371 -3.49 2.58 17.30
C PRO A 371 -3.58 2.01 18.70
N ASP A 372 -4.48 2.57 19.54
CA ASP A 372 -4.73 2.10 20.89
C ASP A 372 -5.93 1.17 21.00
N THR A 373 -6.78 1.15 19.97
CA THR A 373 -8.02 0.37 19.97
C THR A 373 -8.38 -0.12 18.58
N TYR A 374 -9.03 -1.27 18.50
CA TYR A 374 -9.71 -1.76 17.29
C TYR A 374 -10.96 -2.56 17.67
N ARG A 375 -11.84 -2.76 16.69
CA ARG A 375 -12.95 -3.71 16.75
C ARG A 375 -12.75 -4.88 15.81
N GLU A 376 -12.30 -4.57 14.60
CA GLU A 376 -11.97 -5.53 13.55
C GLU A 376 -10.53 -5.30 13.07
N ILE A 377 -9.68 -6.29 13.28
CA ILE A 377 -8.25 -6.16 12.99
C ILE A 377 -7.95 -6.00 11.48
N ASN A 378 -8.77 -6.57 10.61
CA ASN A 378 -8.62 -6.45 9.16
C ASN A 378 -8.65 -4.98 8.68
N ASN A 379 -9.29 -4.09 9.45
CA ASN A 379 -9.37 -2.66 9.15
C ASN A 379 -8.10 -1.88 9.55
N PHE A 380 -7.11 -2.52 10.18
CA PHE A 380 -5.82 -1.89 10.55
C PHE A 380 -4.80 -1.80 9.44
N TYR A 381 -5.01 -2.49 8.33
CA TYR A 381 -4.13 -2.50 7.17
C TYR A 381 -4.35 -1.23 6.34
N THR A 382 -3.87 -0.11 6.87
CA THR A 382 -4.16 1.25 6.40
C THR A 382 -2.92 1.98 5.90
N PRO A 383 -3.06 2.97 5.01
CA PRO A 383 -1.96 3.84 4.62
C PRO A 383 -1.26 4.54 5.79
N THR A 384 -1.96 4.74 6.91
CA THR A 384 -1.34 5.29 8.12
C THR A 384 -0.36 4.31 8.76
N VAL A 385 -0.72 3.04 8.90
CA VAL A 385 0.15 2.00 9.47
C VAL A 385 1.35 1.72 8.56
N TYR A 386 1.14 1.66 7.25
CA TYR A 386 2.14 1.31 6.24
C TYR A 386 3.00 2.52 5.85
N GLU A 387 2.42 3.47 5.15
CA GLU A 387 3.15 4.57 4.51
C GLU A 387 3.60 5.63 5.50
N LYS A 388 2.72 6.08 6.41
CA LYS A 388 3.13 7.00 7.47
C LYS A 388 4.08 6.30 8.45
N GLY A 389 3.91 5.01 8.71
CA GLY A 389 4.86 4.18 9.44
C GLY A 389 6.26 4.25 8.82
N ALA A 390 6.37 4.07 7.50
CA ALA A 390 7.64 4.19 6.77
C ALA A 390 8.23 5.60 6.86
N GLU A 391 7.39 6.65 6.82
CA GLU A 391 7.86 8.03 7.00
C GLU A 391 8.39 8.27 8.42
N VAL A 392 7.83 7.65 9.45
CA VAL A 392 8.37 7.71 10.83
C VAL A 392 9.77 7.08 10.88
N ILE A 393 9.97 5.94 10.23
CA ILE A 393 11.30 5.31 10.12
C ILE A 393 12.28 6.23 9.37
N ARG A 394 11.85 6.81 8.24
CA ARG A 394 12.65 7.74 7.44
C ARG A 394 13.06 8.99 8.24
N MET A 395 12.16 9.53 9.06
CA MET A 395 12.49 10.64 9.95
C MET A 395 13.56 10.27 10.99
N MET A 396 13.54 9.04 11.54
CA MET A 396 14.61 8.59 12.44
C MET A 396 15.95 8.57 11.74
N GLU A 397 16.01 8.02 10.51
CA GLU A 397 17.25 8.06 9.70
C GLU A 397 17.76 9.51 9.51
N GLN A 398 16.85 10.45 9.20
CA GLN A 398 17.24 11.86 9.03
C GLN A 398 17.76 12.50 10.34
N LEU A 399 17.19 12.17 11.48
CA LEU A 399 17.60 12.70 12.79
C LEU A 399 18.93 12.10 13.27
N LEU A 400 19.10 10.80 13.11
CA LEU A 400 20.26 10.06 13.62
C LEU A 400 21.47 10.09 12.67
N GLY A 401 21.19 10.31 11.37
CA GLY A 401 22.15 10.08 10.29
C GLY A 401 22.25 8.58 9.94
N LYS A 402 22.61 8.29 8.68
CA LYS A 402 22.55 6.95 8.11
C LYS A 402 23.39 5.92 8.89
N ASP A 403 24.58 6.27 9.30
CA ASP A 403 25.50 5.31 9.97
C ASP A 403 24.96 4.88 11.35
N ALA A 404 24.47 5.82 12.17
CA ALA A 404 23.91 5.52 13.48
C ALA A 404 22.56 4.79 13.34
N PHE A 405 21.74 5.15 12.36
CA PHE A 405 20.50 4.44 12.04
C PHE A 405 20.78 2.98 11.67
N MET A 406 21.75 2.69 10.78
CA MET A 406 22.10 1.32 10.39
C MET A 406 22.66 0.52 11.58
N GLN A 407 23.45 1.12 12.47
CA GLN A 407 23.86 0.48 13.72
C GLN A 407 22.66 0.16 14.64
N GLY A 408 21.65 1.02 14.63
CA GLY A 408 20.38 0.78 15.31
C GLY A 408 19.61 -0.40 14.74
N ILE A 409 19.55 -0.52 13.41
CA ILE A 409 18.96 -1.68 12.70
C ILE A 409 19.69 -2.97 13.09
N ASP A 410 21.04 -3.00 12.99
CA ASP A 410 21.84 -4.16 13.36
C ASP A 410 21.56 -4.61 14.80
N ARG A 411 21.47 -3.64 15.69
CA ARG A 411 21.16 -3.89 17.09
C ARG A 411 19.74 -4.45 17.27
N TYR A 412 18.75 -3.84 16.62
CA TYR A 412 17.36 -4.30 16.67
C TYR A 412 17.22 -5.75 16.20
N ILE A 413 17.86 -6.09 15.07
CA ILE A 413 17.88 -7.46 14.53
C ILE A 413 18.53 -8.41 15.53
N LYS A 414 19.71 -8.08 16.04
CA LYS A 414 20.46 -8.94 16.96
C LYS A 414 19.74 -9.19 18.29
N ASP A 415 19.11 -8.15 18.85
CA ASP A 415 18.49 -8.21 20.17
C ASP A 415 17.11 -8.91 20.12
N ASN A 416 16.46 -8.94 18.93
CA ASN A 416 15.08 -9.42 18.80
C ASN A 416 14.91 -10.62 17.86
N ASP A 417 15.96 -11.17 17.27
CA ASP A 417 15.87 -12.38 16.43
C ASP A 417 15.17 -13.53 17.16
N GLY A 418 14.15 -14.12 16.52
CA GLY A 418 13.33 -15.19 17.07
C GLY A 418 12.35 -14.75 18.16
N LYS A 419 12.03 -13.45 18.24
CA LYS A 419 11.12 -12.88 19.25
C LYS A 419 9.96 -12.12 18.61
N ALA A 420 8.94 -11.90 19.43
CA ALA A 420 7.85 -10.97 19.20
C ALA A 420 8.19 -9.61 19.86
N ALA A 421 8.34 -8.56 19.04
CA ALA A 421 8.86 -7.25 19.44
C ALA A 421 7.77 -6.16 19.45
N THR A 422 8.12 -5.00 20.01
CA THR A 422 7.29 -3.80 20.07
C THR A 422 7.95 -2.62 19.35
N CYS A 423 7.18 -1.56 19.09
CA CYS A 423 7.74 -0.30 18.58
C CYS A 423 8.76 0.29 19.56
N GLU A 424 8.57 0.11 20.87
CA GLU A 424 9.51 0.54 21.91
C GLU A 424 10.86 -0.19 21.81
N ASP A 425 10.88 -1.48 21.47
CA ASP A 425 12.12 -2.25 21.28
C ASP A 425 12.92 -1.68 20.09
N PHE A 426 12.23 -1.29 19.03
CA PHE A 426 12.85 -0.66 17.87
C PHE A 426 13.44 0.72 18.22
N VAL A 427 12.66 1.60 18.86
CA VAL A 427 13.12 2.93 19.28
C VAL A 427 14.29 2.82 20.24
N SER A 428 14.24 1.93 21.23
CA SER A 428 15.32 1.69 22.20
C SER A 428 16.63 1.21 21.55
N ALA A 429 16.54 0.40 20.49
CA ALA A 429 17.71 0.01 19.72
C ALA A 429 18.35 1.22 19.02
N MET A 430 17.53 2.12 18.45
CA MET A 430 17.99 3.36 17.81
C MET A 430 18.63 4.33 18.81
N GLU A 431 18.02 4.54 19.98
CA GLU A 431 18.57 5.37 21.06
C GLU A 431 19.92 4.83 21.54
N THR A 432 19.99 3.52 21.75
CA THR A 432 21.21 2.89 22.25
C THR A 432 22.37 2.99 21.25
N ALA A 433 22.08 2.85 19.97
CA ALA A 433 23.10 2.92 18.92
C ALA A 433 23.59 4.34 18.68
N SER A 434 22.68 5.32 18.71
CA SER A 434 22.98 6.71 18.37
C SER A 434 23.37 7.58 19.56
N GLY A 435 22.94 7.21 20.76
CA GLY A 435 23.04 8.07 21.95
C GLY A 435 22.07 9.28 21.93
N VAL A 436 21.14 9.32 20.99
CA VAL A 436 20.14 10.40 20.87
C VAL A 436 18.87 9.97 21.62
N ASP A 437 18.32 10.87 22.44
CA ASP A 437 17.05 10.70 23.13
C ASP A 437 15.90 10.83 22.13
N LEU A 438 15.07 9.79 21.98
CA LEU A 438 13.92 9.72 21.09
C LEU A 438 12.57 9.70 21.85
N GLU A 439 12.55 9.96 23.18
CA GLU A 439 11.31 9.98 23.98
C GLU A 439 10.25 10.90 23.36
N GLN A 440 10.62 12.15 23.05
CA GLN A 440 9.67 13.08 22.39
C GLN A 440 9.31 12.63 20.97
N PHE A 441 10.26 12.03 20.23
CA PHE A 441 10.02 11.52 18.89
C PHE A 441 9.00 10.39 18.87
N SER A 442 8.96 9.55 19.91
CA SER A 442 8.04 8.40 20.02
C SER A 442 6.55 8.79 19.96
N ARG A 443 6.23 10.06 20.19
CA ARG A 443 4.87 10.62 20.02
C ARG A 443 4.32 10.45 18.61
N TRP A 444 5.18 10.29 17.60
CA TRP A 444 4.74 9.97 16.22
C TRP A 444 4.01 8.65 16.10
N TYR A 445 4.30 7.69 16.98
CA TYR A 445 3.58 6.41 17.05
C TYR A 445 2.20 6.52 17.71
N GLU A 446 1.99 7.52 18.55
CA GLU A 446 0.83 7.62 19.44
C GLU A 446 -0.17 8.71 19.02
N GLN A 447 0.27 9.66 18.21
CA GLN A 447 -0.53 10.82 17.84
C GLN A 447 -1.08 10.67 16.43
N ALA A 448 -2.42 10.71 16.30
CA ALA A 448 -3.09 10.68 14.99
C ALA A 448 -3.05 12.05 14.30
N GLY A 449 -3.38 12.07 13.02
CA GLY A 449 -3.52 13.28 12.23
C GLY A 449 -2.21 13.77 11.59
N THR A 450 -2.34 14.63 10.59
CA THR A 450 -1.21 15.24 9.88
C THR A 450 -0.91 16.61 10.46
N PRO A 451 0.31 16.82 11.02
CA PRO A 451 0.70 18.13 11.54
C PRO A 451 0.80 19.19 10.44
N ILE A 452 0.56 20.45 10.81
CA ILE A 452 0.78 21.61 9.96
C ILE A 452 2.04 22.30 10.45
N LEU A 453 3.03 22.47 9.56
CA LEU A 453 4.23 23.22 9.81
C LEU A 453 4.13 24.56 9.06
N ASN A 454 3.87 25.65 9.81
CA ASN A 454 3.88 27.00 9.26
C ASN A 454 5.28 27.58 9.35
N VAL A 455 5.83 28.04 8.22
CA VAL A 455 7.18 28.62 8.14
C VAL A 455 7.08 30.02 7.54
N GLN A 456 7.47 31.02 8.32
CA GLN A 456 7.51 32.40 7.87
C GLN A 456 8.97 32.84 7.67
N LYS A 457 9.35 33.11 6.43
CA LYS A 457 10.67 33.68 6.11
C LYS A 457 10.65 35.21 6.27
N SER A 458 11.74 35.77 6.82
CA SER A 458 12.01 37.20 6.81
C SER A 458 13.49 37.43 6.50
N TYR A 459 13.80 38.48 5.72
CA TYR A 459 15.14 38.74 5.24
C TYR A 459 15.63 40.11 5.60
N ASP A 460 16.80 40.19 6.27
CA ASP A 460 17.51 41.44 6.53
C ASP A 460 18.60 41.65 5.45
N LYS A 461 18.31 42.53 4.50
CA LYS A 461 19.17 42.84 3.36
C LYS A 461 20.53 43.42 3.76
N VAL A 462 20.59 44.19 4.85
CA VAL A 462 21.81 44.84 5.31
C VAL A 462 22.75 43.83 5.94
N LYS A 463 22.21 42.95 6.77
CA LYS A 463 22.98 41.94 7.47
C LYS A 463 23.17 40.65 6.64
N LYS A 464 22.47 40.51 5.53
CA LYS A 464 22.39 39.28 4.71
C LYS A 464 21.95 38.07 5.56
N ILE A 465 20.92 38.29 6.36
CA ILE A 465 20.38 37.28 7.28
C ILE A 465 18.98 36.90 6.80
N LEU A 466 18.74 35.58 6.66
CA LEU A 466 17.43 34.98 6.46
C LEU A 466 16.98 34.31 7.77
N THR A 467 15.87 34.75 8.34
CA THR A 467 15.27 34.13 9.52
C THR A 467 14.06 33.28 9.09
N LEU A 468 14.02 32.03 9.54
CA LEU A 468 12.92 31.10 9.37
C LEU A 468 12.22 30.91 10.72
N ASN A 469 10.97 31.34 10.82
CA ASN A 469 10.15 31.16 12.02
C ASN A 469 9.19 30.00 11.78
N PHE A 470 9.36 28.94 12.55
CA PHE A 470 8.57 27.73 12.51
C PHE A 470 7.47 27.75 13.57
N LYS A 471 6.29 27.27 13.22
CA LYS A 471 5.19 27.04 14.15
C LYS A 471 4.48 25.74 13.81
N GLN A 472 4.43 24.84 14.77
CA GLN A 472 3.61 23.62 14.69
C GLN A 472 2.15 23.93 15.04
N SER A 473 1.22 23.33 14.30
CA SER A 473 -0.22 23.36 14.58
C SER A 473 -0.88 22.14 13.95
N HIS A 474 -2.17 21.96 14.22
CA HIS A 474 -2.94 20.81 13.74
C HIS A 474 -4.26 21.29 13.16
N GLN A 475 -4.88 20.48 12.30
CA GLN A 475 -6.26 20.70 11.87
C GLN A 475 -7.20 20.32 13.01
N ASP A 476 -8.28 21.11 13.16
CA ASP A 476 -9.36 20.73 14.09
C ASP A 476 -10.06 19.46 13.56
N ASN A 477 -9.72 18.33 14.15
CA ASN A 477 -10.40 17.07 13.92
C ASN A 477 -10.84 16.49 15.26
N PRO A 478 -12.15 16.42 15.57
CA PRO A 478 -12.65 15.89 16.85
C PRO A 478 -12.27 14.44 17.14
N ALA A 479 -11.89 13.67 16.12
CA ALA A 479 -11.47 12.28 16.25
C ALA A 479 -9.99 12.14 16.68
N VAL A 480 -9.27 13.27 16.84
CA VAL A 480 -7.82 13.27 16.99
C VAL A 480 -7.41 14.13 18.18
N ASP A 481 -6.74 13.52 19.17
CA ASP A 481 -6.03 14.26 20.21
C ASP A 481 -4.60 14.58 19.71
N MET A 482 -4.32 15.87 19.52
CA MET A 482 -3.04 16.38 19.04
C MET A 482 -2.47 17.42 20.01
N SER A 483 -2.38 17.05 21.28
CA SER A 483 -2.02 17.96 22.39
C SER A 483 -0.52 18.22 22.50
N HIS A 484 0.34 17.46 21.81
CA HIS A 484 1.78 17.48 22.02
C HIS A 484 2.56 17.94 20.78
N ASP A 485 3.63 18.70 21.03
CA ASP A 485 4.58 19.10 20.00
C ASP A 485 5.42 17.86 19.57
N LEU A 486 5.65 17.74 18.26
CA LEU A 486 6.39 16.65 17.64
C LEU A 486 7.81 17.06 17.25
N VAL A 487 8.72 16.13 17.26
CA VAL A 487 10.07 16.32 16.70
C VAL A 487 9.99 16.12 15.18
N MET A 488 10.33 17.17 14.43
CA MET A 488 10.27 17.18 12.96
C MET A 488 11.67 17.45 12.38
N PRO A 489 12.28 16.51 11.63
CA PRO A 489 13.48 16.82 10.86
C PRO A 489 13.09 17.60 9.60
N VAL A 490 13.47 18.87 9.57
CA VAL A 490 13.23 19.75 8.42
C VAL A 490 14.53 19.90 7.63
N ARG A 491 14.62 19.21 6.51
CA ARG A 491 15.77 19.28 5.61
C ARG A 491 15.69 20.55 4.76
N VAL A 492 16.74 21.37 4.80
CA VAL A 492 16.75 22.71 4.20
C VAL A 492 17.96 22.90 3.31
N GLY A 493 17.74 23.44 2.12
CA GLY A 493 18.74 24.00 1.24
C GLY A 493 18.45 25.45 0.90
N LEU A 494 19.38 26.11 0.19
CA LEU A 494 19.21 27.46 -0.31
C LEU A 494 19.51 27.53 -1.80
N VAL A 495 18.62 28.20 -2.56
CA VAL A 495 18.75 28.40 -4.01
C VAL A 495 18.84 29.88 -4.28
N SER A 496 19.87 30.33 -5.04
CA SER A 496 19.97 31.73 -5.46
C SER A 496 18.94 32.08 -6.53
N ALA A 497 18.71 33.36 -6.76
CA ALA A 497 17.83 33.80 -7.85
C ALA A 497 18.34 33.39 -9.25
N SER A 498 19.65 33.08 -9.38
CA SER A 498 20.26 32.54 -10.63
C SER A 498 20.28 31.03 -10.72
N GLY A 499 19.79 30.32 -9.67
CA GLY A 499 19.76 28.87 -9.65
C GLY A 499 20.97 28.19 -9.01
N ASP A 500 21.91 28.96 -8.45
CA ASP A 500 23.06 28.37 -7.77
C ASP A 500 22.65 27.81 -6.40
N VAL A 501 23.24 26.67 -6.02
CA VAL A 501 23.13 26.14 -4.66
C VAL A 501 23.99 26.98 -3.72
N LEU A 502 23.39 27.43 -2.64
CA LEU A 502 24.07 28.25 -1.64
C LEU A 502 24.26 27.46 -0.34
N PRO A 503 25.35 27.72 0.40
CA PRO A 503 25.57 27.07 1.68
C PRO A 503 24.56 27.55 2.73
N VAL A 504 24.03 26.61 3.52
CA VAL A 504 23.21 26.86 4.71
C VAL A 504 24.16 27.03 5.90
N ILE A 505 24.25 28.23 6.46
CA ILE A 505 25.13 28.57 7.60
C ILE A 505 24.24 29.04 8.76
N CYS A 506 24.20 28.28 9.84
CA CYS A 506 23.43 28.61 11.04
C CYS A 506 24.23 29.42 12.05
N ASP A 507 23.58 29.93 13.13
CA ASP A 507 24.22 30.67 14.19
C ASP A 507 25.41 29.91 14.79
N GLY A 508 26.54 30.59 14.97
CA GLY A 508 27.76 30.05 15.58
C GLY A 508 28.65 29.23 14.63
N GLU A 509 28.26 29.06 13.36
CA GLU A 509 29.04 28.29 12.38
C GLU A 509 29.97 29.18 11.54
N SER A 510 31.15 28.68 11.22
CA SER A 510 32.15 29.36 10.37
C SER A 510 32.06 28.93 8.89
N GLY A 511 31.33 27.88 8.57
CA GLY A 511 31.09 27.35 7.21
C GLY A 511 29.72 26.73 7.10
N GLY A 512 29.22 26.53 5.86
CA GLY A 512 27.92 25.98 5.59
C GLY A 512 27.97 24.66 4.82
N VAL A 513 26.84 23.96 4.79
CA VAL A 513 26.59 22.78 3.98
C VAL A 513 25.48 23.07 2.95
N GLU A 514 25.49 22.35 1.82
CA GLU A 514 24.46 22.55 0.78
C GLU A 514 23.06 22.09 1.22
N ASP A 515 23.01 21.18 2.19
CA ASP A 515 21.80 20.52 2.66
C ASP A 515 21.92 20.25 4.15
N ARG A 516 20.92 20.69 4.95
CA ARG A 516 20.95 20.60 6.41
C ARG A 516 19.64 20.12 6.98
N VAL A 517 19.70 19.22 7.94
CA VAL A 517 18.55 18.85 8.76
C VAL A 517 18.47 19.79 9.97
N LEU A 518 17.36 20.51 10.08
CA LEU A 518 17.00 21.31 11.25
C LEU A 518 16.01 20.50 12.09
N THR A 519 16.29 20.34 13.39
CA THR A 519 15.38 19.65 14.31
C THR A 519 14.41 20.65 14.92
N ILE A 520 13.13 20.54 14.59
CA ILE A 520 12.05 21.36 15.12
C ILE A 520 11.28 20.55 16.14
N ALA A 521 11.51 20.79 17.43
CA ALA A 521 10.92 20.04 18.54
C ALA A 521 9.90 20.84 19.36
N ASP A 522 9.97 22.18 19.30
CA ASP A 522 9.11 23.06 20.07
C ASP A 522 7.93 23.56 19.23
N LYS A 523 6.87 24.00 19.88
CA LYS A 523 5.70 24.60 19.23
C LYS A 523 6.06 25.76 18.31
N THR A 524 7.08 26.53 18.68
CA THR A 524 7.62 27.63 17.88
C THR A 524 9.14 27.62 17.98
N SER A 525 9.81 27.73 16.83
CA SER A 525 11.26 27.81 16.74
C SER A 525 11.66 28.91 15.75
N SER A 526 12.81 29.54 15.96
CA SER A 526 13.36 30.55 15.04
C SER A 526 14.80 30.18 14.72
N ILE A 527 15.09 30.01 13.45
CA ILE A 527 16.43 29.65 12.95
C ILE A 527 16.93 30.78 12.07
N THR A 528 18.17 31.18 12.30
CA THR A 528 18.85 32.26 11.57
C THR A 528 19.89 31.67 10.62
N LEU A 529 19.80 32.06 9.34
CA LEU A 529 20.76 31.67 8.30
C LEU A 529 21.58 32.90 7.89
N HIS A 530 22.89 32.77 7.88
CA HIS A 530 23.84 33.83 7.64
C HIS A 530 24.39 33.85 6.23
N GLN A 531 24.93 35.01 5.79
CA GLN A 531 25.56 35.22 4.48
C GLN A 531 24.63 34.90 3.29
N VAL A 532 23.33 35.01 3.49
CA VAL A 532 22.34 34.72 2.44
C VAL A 532 22.26 35.93 1.49
N PRO A 533 22.49 35.73 0.17
CA PRO A 533 22.35 36.83 -0.80
C PRO A 533 20.87 37.24 -0.99
N ASP A 534 20.68 38.45 -1.49
CA ASP A 534 19.34 38.98 -1.81
C ASP A 534 18.68 38.12 -2.89
N GLY A 535 17.39 37.84 -2.72
CA GLY A 535 16.60 36.98 -3.65
C GLY A 535 16.85 35.48 -3.51
N ALA A 536 17.64 35.04 -2.54
CA ALA A 536 17.76 33.58 -2.27
C ALA A 536 16.48 33.01 -1.65
N VAL A 537 16.13 31.80 -2.06
CA VAL A 537 14.93 31.09 -1.63
C VAL A 537 15.31 29.84 -0.82
N PRO A 538 14.77 29.64 0.39
CA PRO A 538 14.95 28.40 1.12
C PRO A 538 14.10 27.27 0.49
N SER A 539 14.73 26.14 0.21
CA SER A 539 14.09 24.89 -0.16
C SER A 539 13.84 24.10 1.12
N LEU A 540 12.58 23.91 1.50
CA LEU A 540 12.17 23.32 2.78
C LEU A 540 11.64 21.90 2.59
N LEU A 541 11.80 21.04 3.61
CA LEU A 541 11.38 19.64 3.59
C LEU A 541 11.96 18.85 2.41
N ARG A 542 13.19 19.13 2.00
CA ARG A 542 13.85 18.39 0.91
C ARG A 542 13.70 16.89 1.09
N GLY A 543 13.38 16.18 0.01
CA GLY A 543 13.07 14.77 0.04
C GLY A 543 11.85 14.41 0.90
N PHE A 544 10.96 15.37 1.23
CA PHE A 544 9.85 15.21 2.16
C PHE A 544 10.31 14.69 3.52
N SER A 545 11.24 15.39 4.15
CA SER A 545 11.93 14.94 5.38
C SER A 545 11.03 14.76 6.61
N ALA A 546 9.78 15.21 6.58
CA ALA A 546 8.74 14.93 7.57
C ALA A 546 7.34 14.91 6.93
N PRO A 547 6.43 13.99 7.34
CA PRO A 547 5.08 13.87 6.79
C PRO A 547 4.13 14.94 7.36
N VAL A 548 4.33 16.17 6.95
CA VAL A 548 3.59 17.35 7.44
C VAL A 548 2.98 18.15 6.29
N GLN A 549 1.95 18.93 6.58
CA GLN A 549 1.44 19.95 5.67
C GLN A 549 2.26 21.23 5.85
N LEU A 550 3.11 21.54 4.86
CA LEU A 550 3.92 22.75 4.86
C LEU A 550 3.08 23.95 4.41
N GLN A 551 3.08 25.01 5.23
CA GLN A 551 2.51 26.32 4.90
C GLN A 551 3.59 27.39 4.97
N THR A 552 3.76 28.16 3.91
CA THR A 552 4.81 29.19 3.82
C THR A 552 4.24 30.53 3.38
N ASN A 553 5.03 31.60 3.60
CA ASN A 553 4.80 32.92 3.00
C ASN A 553 5.59 33.10 1.68
N PHE A 554 5.86 32.02 0.97
CA PHE A 554 6.55 32.09 -0.32
C PHE A 554 5.72 32.84 -1.35
N THR A 555 6.40 33.70 -2.08
CA THR A 555 5.83 34.40 -3.22
C THR A 555 5.77 33.47 -4.43
N GLU A 556 5.04 33.88 -5.48
CA GLU A 556 5.03 33.16 -6.76
C GLU A 556 6.44 33.06 -7.35
N ASP A 557 7.24 34.13 -7.26
CA ASP A 557 8.63 34.14 -7.73
C ASP A 557 9.52 33.16 -6.96
N ASP A 558 9.30 33.01 -5.65
CA ASP A 558 10.00 31.99 -4.85
C ASP A 558 9.69 30.58 -5.37
N LEU A 559 8.41 30.28 -5.59
CA LEU A 559 7.99 28.96 -6.07
C LEU A 559 8.48 28.70 -7.51
N LEU A 560 8.48 29.72 -8.37
CA LEU A 560 9.03 29.60 -9.73
C LEU A 560 10.55 29.35 -9.69
N THR A 561 11.27 29.98 -8.77
CA THR A 561 12.72 29.78 -8.57
C THR A 561 12.98 28.33 -8.13
N LEU A 562 12.22 27.82 -7.17
CA LEU A 562 12.36 26.41 -6.72
C LEU A 562 12.00 25.43 -7.84
N LEU A 563 10.88 25.62 -8.55
CA LEU A 563 10.48 24.79 -9.68
C LEU A 563 11.55 24.72 -10.77
N ALA A 564 12.17 25.86 -11.10
CA ALA A 564 13.16 25.93 -12.15
C ALA A 564 14.51 25.33 -11.72
N PHE A 565 14.97 25.60 -10.50
CA PHE A 565 16.37 25.48 -10.15
C PHE A 565 16.70 24.60 -8.94
N ASP A 566 15.71 24.20 -8.10
CA ASP A 566 16.04 23.34 -6.98
C ASP A 566 16.64 22.02 -7.46
N LYS A 567 17.73 21.58 -6.82
CA LYS A 567 18.34 20.28 -7.13
C LYS A 567 17.57 19.11 -6.50
N ASP A 568 16.77 19.38 -5.48
CA ASP A 568 15.89 18.36 -4.91
C ASP A 568 14.65 18.15 -5.79
N SER A 569 14.51 16.96 -6.34
CA SER A 569 13.40 16.62 -7.25
C SER A 569 12.03 16.78 -6.58
N PHE A 570 11.94 16.44 -5.28
CA PHE A 570 10.72 16.66 -4.51
C PHE A 570 10.43 18.16 -4.34
N GLY A 571 11.42 18.98 -3.98
CA GLY A 571 11.26 20.42 -3.83
C GLY A 571 10.78 21.12 -5.11
N ARG A 572 11.35 20.71 -6.27
CA ARG A 572 10.89 21.17 -7.60
C ARG A 572 9.43 20.79 -7.84
N TRP A 573 9.09 19.51 -7.62
CA TRP A 573 7.75 19.00 -7.83
C TRP A 573 6.74 19.70 -6.92
N ASP A 574 7.03 19.83 -5.63
CA ASP A 574 6.13 20.45 -4.65
C ASP A 574 5.86 21.92 -4.96
N ALA A 575 6.89 22.68 -5.39
CA ALA A 575 6.72 24.06 -5.85
C ALA A 575 5.78 24.15 -7.06
N GLY A 576 5.94 23.27 -8.05
CA GLY A 576 5.04 23.15 -9.21
C GLY A 576 3.61 22.79 -8.81
N GLN A 577 3.43 21.84 -7.89
CA GLN A 577 2.12 21.46 -7.36
C GLN A 577 1.44 22.64 -6.64
N GLN A 578 2.18 23.41 -5.81
CA GLN A 578 1.65 24.57 -5.13
C GLN A 578 1.19 25.65 -6.12
N LEU A 579 1.98 25.96 -7.16
CA LEU A 579 1.62 26.92 -8.20
C LEU A 579 0.35 26.48 -8.95
N MET A 580 0.26 25.22 -9.35
CA MET A 580 -0.92 24.67 -10.01
C MET A 580 -2.17 24.69 -9.11
N CYS A 581 -2.02 24.35 -7.83
CA CYS A 581 -3.11 24.44 -6.84
C CYS A 581 -3.62 25.87 -6.68
N GLN A 582 -2.74 26.88 -6.66
CA GLN A 582 -3.15 28.29 -6.62
C GLN A 582 -3.99 28.67 -7.83
N VAL A 583 -3.59 28.26 -9.04
CA VAL A 583 -4.36 28.54 -10.27
C VAL A 583 -5.74 27.84 -10.23
N ILE A 584 -5.79 26.58 -9.83
CA ILE A 584 -7.06 25.85 -9.70
C ILE A 584 -7.99 26.52 -8.69
N ARG A 585 -7.45 26.95 -7.54
CA ARG A 585 -8.23 27.68 -6.52
C ARG A 585 -8.83 28.97 -7.07
N ILE A 586 -8.06 29.78 -7.81
CA ILE A 586 -8.56 30.99 -8.46
C ILE A 586 -9.67 30.64 -9.49
N MET A 587 -9.50 29.56 -10.27
CA MET A 587 -10.53 29.09 -11.21
C MET A 587 -11.84 28.73 -10.51
N LEU A 588 -11.77 28.12 -9.33
CA LEU A 588 -12.95 27.71 -8.56
C LEU A 588 -13.65 28.92 -7.89
N GLU A 589 -12.89 29.91 -7.42
CA GLU A 589 -13.40 31.10 -6.71
C GLU A 589 -13.95 32.15 -7.66
N GLN A 590 -13.30 32.42 -8.79
CA GLN A 590 -13.59 33.54 -9.68
C GLN A 590 -14.19 33.15 -11.03
N GLY A 591 -14.38 31.85 -11.23
CA GLY A 591 -14.73 31.30 -12.54
C GLY A 591 -13.52 31.21 -13.48
N SER A 592 -13.57 30.30 -14.41
CA SER A 592 -12.39 29.83 -15.16
C SER A 592 -12.00 30.69 -16.39
N SER A 593 -12.42 31.95 -16.50
CA SER A 593 -12.21 32.80 -17.68
C SER A 593 -11.76 34.22 -17.34
N SER A 594 -11.00 34.41 -16.23
CA SER A 594 -10.46 35.74 -15.89
C SER A 594 -9.09 35.97 -16.55
N LYS A 595 -8.79 37.24 -16.90
CA LYS A 595 -7.47 37.64 -17.42
C LYS A 595 -6.31 37.26 -16.48
N LEU A 596 -6.57 37.24 -15.17
CA LEU A 596 -5.60 36.79 -14.18
C LEU A 596 -5.21 35.32 -14.37
N ILE A 597 -6.19 34.43 -14.64
CA ILE A 597 -5.94 33.00 -14.88
C ILE A 597 -5.11 32.80 -16.15
N GLU A 598 -5.43 33.54 -17.23
CA GLU A 598 -4.66 33.48 -18.47
C GLU A 598 -3.20 33.88 -18.24
N GLN A 599 -2.96 34.94 -17.47
CA GLN A 599 -1.61 35.39 -17.10
C GLN A 599 -0.86 34.30 -16.30
N LYS A 600 -1.51 33.71 -15.29
CA LYS A 600 -0.86 32.67 -14.46
C LYS A 600 -0.59 31.40 -15.26
N ILE A 601 -1.49 31.01 -16.17
CA ILE A 601 -1.25 29.87 -17.08
C ILE A 601 -0.07 30.14 -18.00
N GLN A 602 0.05 31.38 -18.50
CA GLN A 602 1.20 31.76 -19.35
C GLN A 602 2.52 31.64 -18.57
N VAL A 603 2.59 32.15 -17.32
CA VAL A 603 3.76 32.04 -16.46
C VAL A 603 4.13 30.58 -16.19
N LEU A 604 3.15 29.75 -15.86
CA LEU A 604 3.37 28.29 -15.69
C LEU A 604 3.83 27.62 -17.00
N GLY A 605 3.20 27.98 -18.12
CA GLY A 605 3.55 27.46 -19.45
C GLY A 605 4.99 27.79 -19.83
N ASP A 606 5.44 29.02 -19.52
CA ASP A 606 6.83 29.45 -19.78
C ASP A 606 7.83 28.68 -18.90
N ALA A 607 7.51 28.49 -17.62
CA ALA A 607 8.35 27.71 -16.70
C ALA A 607 8.43 26.22 -17.15
N PHE A 608 7.30 25.60 -17.47
CA PHE A 608 7.28 24.22 -17.94
C PHE A 608 7.94 24.05 -19.31
N ARG A 609 7.86 25.04 -20.21
CA ARG A 609 8.56 25.01 -21.49
C ARG A 609 10.08 24.95 -21.29
N GLN A 610 10.62 25.73 -20.35
CA GLN A 610 12.04 25.65 -20.00
C GLN A 610 12.42 24.26 -19.50
N ILE A 611 11.57 23.66 -18.64
CA ILE A 611 11.81 22.31 -18.10
C ILE A 611 11.81 21.24 -19.20
N ILE A 612 10.84 21.26 -20.12
CA ILE A 612 10.79 20.23 -21.18
C ILE A 612 11.91 20.38 -22.20
N GLN A 613 12.44 21.58 -22.38
CA GLN A 613 13.56 21.90 -23.26
C GLN A 613 14.94 21.66 -22.61
N ASP A 614 15.00 21.41 -21.32
CA ASP A 614 16.25 21.10 -20.61
C ASP A 614 16.64 19.64 -20.85
N ASP A 615 17.59 19.40 -21.75
CA ASP A 615 18.06 18.05 -22.09
C ASP A 615 18.80 17.35 -20.94
N THR A 616 19.16 18.07 -19.87
CA THR A 616 19.82 17.51 -18.69
C THR A 616 18.81 16.95 -17.68
N CYS A 617 17.54 17.33 -17.78
CA CYS A 617 16.48 16.85 -16.90
C CYS A 617 15.95 15.48 -17.39
N ASP A 618 15.93 14.49 -16.51
CA ASP A 618 15.40 13.15 -16.79
C ASP A 618 13.94 13.22 -17.29
N PRO A 619 13.58 12.54 -18.39
CA PRO A 619 12.20 12.54 -18.92
C PRO A 619 11.16 12.11 -17.90
N ALA A 620 11.46 11.18 -16.99
CA ALA A 620 10.52 10.76 -15.95
C ALA A 620 10.31 11.87 -14.90
N VAL A 621 11.34 12.64 -14.57
CA VAL A 621 11.19 13.82 -13.70
C VAL A 621 10.36 14.90 -14.40
N LYS A 622 10.61 15.16 -15.70
CA LYS A 622 9.77 16.08 -16.52
C LYS A 622 8.30 15.67 -16.47
N ALA A 623 8.01 14.37 -16.59
CA ALA A 623 6.67 13.83 -16.52
C ALA A 623 6.00 14.15 -15.17
N GLU A 624 6.71 13.92 -14.05
CA GLU A 624 6.17 14.22 -12.71
C GLU A 624 5.92 15.70 -12.48
N LEU A 625 6.82 16.57 -12.93
CA LEU A 625 6.69 18.02 -12.80
C LEU A 625 5.45 18.57 -13.55
N LEU A 626 5.10 17.97 -14.68
CA LEU A 626 3.96 18.37 -15.51
C LEU A 626 2.62 17.79 -15.04
N LYS A 627 2.61 16.76 -14.19
CA LYS A 627 1.37 16.19 -13.67
C LYS A 627 0.57 17.22 -12.88
N VAL A 628 -0.68 17.46 -13.30
CA VAL A 628 -1.61 18.31 -12.55
C VAL A 628 -1.94 17.65 -11.20
N PRO A 629 -2.01 18.40 -10.09
CA PRO A 629 -2.34 17.88 -8.77
C PRO A 629 -3.55 16.96 -8.79
N SER A 630 -3.51 15.89 -7.99
CA SER A 630 -4.60 14.91 -7.96
C SER A 630 -5.91 15.54 -7.48
N GLN A 631 -7.03 14.91 -7.80
CA GLN A 631 -8.36 15.31 -7.36
C GLN A 631 -8.42 15.46 -5.83
N GLN A 632 -7.89 14.46 -5.13
CA GLN A 632 -7.91 14.37 -3.68
C GLN A 632 -7.06 15.46 -3.02
N VAL A 633 -5.89 15.76 -3.56
CA VAL A 633 -5.02 16.84 -3.04
C VAL A 633 -5.75 18.18 -3.10
N ILE A 634 -6.43 18.48 -4.21
CA ILE A 634 -7.17 19.74 -4.35
C ILE A 634 -8.39 19.78 -3.41
N GLU A 635 -9.14 18.69 -3.32
CA GLU A 635 -10.28 18.60 -2.41
C GLU A 635 -9.87 18.81 -0.94
N ASN A 636 -8.68 18.33 -0.55
CA ASN A 636 -8.19 18.44 0.82
C ASN A 636 -7.79 19.87 1.22
N ILE A 637 -7.34 20.70 0.28
CA ILE A 637 -6.98 22.10 0.57
C ILE A 637 -8.19 23.07 0.55
N LEU A 638 -9.37 22.59 0.14
CA LEU A 638 -10.61 23.37 0.11
C LEU A 638 -11.39 23.15 1.42
N ALA A 639 -12.01 24.22 1.95
CA ALA A 639 -12.90 24.11 3.10
C ALA A 639 -14.14 23.25 2.80
N VAL A 640 -14.72 23.42 1.62
CA VAL A 640 -15.81 22.62 1.05
C VAL A 640 -15.50 22.39 -0.42
N ALA A 641 -15.51 21.14 -0.86
CA ALA A 641 -15.23 20.79 -2.24
C ALA A 641 -16.53 20.49 -3.03
N ASN A 642 -16.60 20.99 -4.26
CA ASN A 642 -17.47 20.44 -5.29
C ASN A 642 -16.61 19.57 -6.22
N PRO A 643 -16.72 18.23 -6.14
CA PRO A 643 -15.79 17.33 -6.84
C PRO A 643 -15.84 17.48 -8.36
N VAL A 644 -17.03 17.73 -8.92
CA VAL A 644 -17.19 17.94 -10.39
C VAL A 644 -16.57 19.26 -10.83
N ALA A 645 -16.69 20.32 -10.01
CA ALA A 645 -16.03 21.60 -10.30
C ALA A 645 -14.50 21.47 -10.25
N VAL A 646 -13.95 20.78 -9.25
CA VAL A 646 -12.53 20.46 -9.14
C VAL A 646 -12.05 19.66 -10.36
N TRP A 647 -12.77 18.60 -10.74
CA TRP A 647 -12.46 17.81 -11.93
C TRP A 647 -12.40 18.66 -13.19
N ASN A 648 -13.39 19.55 -13.41
CA ASN A 648 -13.42 20.47 -14.55
C ASN A 648 -12.23 21.44 -14.55
N ALA A 649 -11.88 22.01 -13.38
CA ALA A 649 -10.77 22.97 -13.24
C ALA A 649 -9.42 22.29 -13.55
N ARG A 650 -9.20 21.07 -13.06
CA ARG A 650 -8.00 20.25 -13.33
C ARG A 650 -7.84 19.99 -14.84
N ARG A 651 -8.89 19.53 -15.49
CA ARG A 651 -8.88 19.26 -16.94
C ARG A 651 -8.61 20.52 -17.75
N LYS A 652 -9.23 21.65 -17.36
CA LYS A 652 -9.00 22.93 -18.01
C LYS A 652 -7.57 23.40 -17.82
N LEU A 653 -6.98 23.22 -16.63
CA LEU A 653 -5.57 23.56 -16.39
C LEU A 653 -4.66 22.70 -17.27
N ALA A 654 -4.83 21.36 -17.29
CA ALA A 654 -4.02 20.46 -18.12
C ALA A 654 -4.09 20.82 -19.60
N LYS A 655 -5.31 21.07 -20.13
CA LYS A 655 -5.52 21.54 -21.51
C LYS A 655 -4.76 22.83 -21.80
N ASN A 656 -4.88 23.80 -20.90
CA ASN A 656 -4.30 25.14 -21.14
C ASN A 656 -2.77 25.12 -20.99
N ILE A 657 -2.21 24.31 -20.09
CA ILE A 657 -0.76 24.08 -20.03
C ILE A 657 -0.30 23.46 -21.35
N GLY A 658 -0.98 22.42 -21.85
CA GLY A 658 -0.67 21.82 -23.13
C GLY A 658 -0.67 22.83 -24.29
N LEU A 659 -1.67 23.73 -24.34
CA LEU A 659 -1.71 24.83 -25.33
C LEU A 659 -0.55 25.82 -25.15
N ALA A 660 -0.20 26.16 -23.91
CA ALA A 660 0.91 27.06 -23.62
C ALA A 660 2.29 26.47 -23.94
N LEU A 661 2.46 25.14 -23.86
CA LEU A 661 3.69 24.48 -24.27
C LEU A 661 3.92 24.52 -25.78
N GLY A 662 2.83 24.51 -26.58
CA GLY A 662 2.88 24.70 -28.03
C GLY A 662 3.87 23.78 -28.75
N ASP A 663 4.66 24.38 -29.66
CA ASP A 663 5.64 23.65 -30.50
C ASP A 663 6.66 22.82 -29.71
N ALA A 664 7.00 23.23 -28.47
CA ALA A 664 7.95 22.48 -27.63
C ALA A 664 7.39 21.10 -27.28
N MET A 665 6.09 21.03 -26.96
CA MET A 665 5.39 19.75 -26.72
C MET A 665 5.24 18.95 -28.01
N ASP A 666 4.85 19.59 -29.11
CA ASP A 666 4.61 18.94 -30.39
C ASP A 666 5.89 18.32 -30.98
N ASN A 667 7.06 18.96 -30.77
CA ASN A 667 8.34 18.43 -31.17
C ASN A 667 8.68 17.13 -30.42
N HIS A 668 8.48 17.09 -29.11
CA HIS A 668 8.68 15.84 -28.34
C HIS A 668 7.71 14.72 -28.74
N ILE A 669 6.43 15.04 -28.91
CA ILE A 669 5.43 14.08 -29.38
C ILE A 669 5.82 13.52 -30.75
N THR A 670 6.24 14.37 -31.68
CA THR A 670 6.63 13.96 -33.04
C THR A 670 7.87 13.07 -33.00
N ASP A 671 8.91 13.44 -32.24
CA ASP A 671 10.11 12.62 -32.06
C ASP A 671 9.77 11.25 -31.49
N TYR A 672 9.03 11.21 -30.39
CA TYR A 672 8.72 9.97 -29.68
C TYR A 672 7.77 9.06 -30.47
N THR A 673 6.74 9.62 -31.11
CA THR A 673 5.85 8.81 -31.95
C THR A 673 6.52 8.31 -33.24
N GLY A 674 7.63 8.92 -33.66
CA GLY A 674 8.46 8.45 -34.78
C GLY A 674 9.35 7.25 -34.47
N ARG A 675 9.54 6.90 -33.18
CA ARG A 675 10.45 5.82 -32.71
C ARG A 675 9.92 5.05 -31.52
N LEU A 676 8.62 4.73 -31.49
CA LEU A 676 7.93 4.11 -30.35
C LEU A 676 8.61 2.87 -29.80
N ASP A 677 9.17 2.03 -30.65
CA ASP A 677 9.82 0.76 -30.25
C ASP A 677 11.17 0.97 -29.55
N ASP A 678 11.80 2.14 -29.74
CA ASP A 678 13.12 2.47 -29.19
C ASP A 678 13.04 3.33 -27.92
N LEU A 679 11.83 3.67 -27.45
CA LEU A 679 11.66 4.51 -26.27
C LEU A 679 12.08 3.80 -24.98
N THR A 680 12.83 4.52 -24.14
CA THR A 680 13.07 4.12 -22.74
C THR A 680 11.78 4.21 -21.91
N ALA A 681 11.76 3.57 -20.75
CA ALA A 681 10.63 3.66 -19.82
C ALA A 681 10.35 5.12 -19.39
N GLN A 682 11.41 5.90 -19.17
CA GLN A 682 11.33 7.32 -18.82
C GLN A 682 10.68 8.15 -19.94
N GLU A 683 11.07 7.91 -21.18
CA GLU A 683 10.49 8.58 -22.36
C GLU A 683 9.03 8.17 -22.58
N ARG A 684 8.67 6.88 -22.42
CA ARG A 684 7.26 6.43 -22.49
C ARG A 684 6.40 7.11 -21.44
N ARG A 685 6.91 7.25 -20.20
CA ARG A 685 6.23 7.98 -19.12
C ARG A 685 6.00 9.45 -19.48
N PHE A 686 7.00 10.10 -20.05
CA PHE A 686 6.88 11.49 -20.48
C PHE A 686 5.90 11.64 -21.65
N LEU A 687 6.01 10.80 -22.68
CA LEU A 687 5.08 10.77 -23.80
C LEU A 687 3.61 10.59 -23.33
N HIS A 688 3.37 9.72 -22.36
CA HIS A 688 2.02 9.55 -21.79
C HIS A 688 1.45 10.86 -21.25
N ILE A 689 2.21 11.67 -20.52
CA ILE A 689 1.76 12.95 -19.99
C ILE A 689 1.50 13.96 -21.10
N LEU A 690 2.39 14.05 -22.07
CA LEU A 690 2.24 14.94 -23.22
C LEU A 690 1.01 14.58 -24.06
N MET A 691 0.79 13.29 -24.34
CA MET A 691 -0.38 12.81 -25.09
C MET A 691 -1.68 13.09 -24.33
N ASN A 692 -1.73 12.89 -23.01
CA ASN A 692 -2.89 13.24 -22.20
C ASN A 692 -3.25 14.73 -22.32
N MET A 693 -2.27 15.62 -22.27
CA MET A 693 -2.50 17.06 -22.43
C MET A 693 -2.94 17.42 -23.86
N LYS A 694 -2.31 16.82 -24.86
CA LYS A 694 -2.58 17.15 -26.28
C LYS A 694 -3.95 16.66 -26.73
N VAL A 695 -4.36 15.43 -26.38
CA VAL A 695 -5.67 14.88 -26.74
C VAL A 695 -6.81 15.69 -26.09
N LEU A 696 -6.59 16.27 -24.89
CA LEU A 696 -7.56 17.19 -24.26
C LEU A 696 -7.84 18.45 -25.08
N THR A 697 -6.98 18.80 -26.02
CA THR A 697 -7.23 19.93 -26.95
C THR A 697 -8.15 19.55 -28.10
N HIS A 698 -8.50 18.28 -28.27
CA HIS A 698 -9.21 17.67 -29.40
C HIS A 698 -8.45 17.82 -30.72
N ASP A 699 -7.11 17.82 -30.68
CA ASP A 699 -6.26 17.82 -31.86
C ASP A 699 -6.46 16.50 -32.63
N PRO A 700 -6.90 16.52 -33.89
CA PRO A 700 -7.17 15.29 -34.64
C PRO A 700 -5.90 14.44 -34.87
N ILE A 701 -4.73 15.09 -35.03
CA ILE A 701 -3.45 14.39 -35.25
C ILE A 701 -3.10 13.64 -33.97
N ALA A 702 -3.20 14.29 -32.82
CA ALA A 702 -2.95 13.66 -31.53
C ALA A 702 -3.91 12.50 -31.22
N CYS A 703 -5.19 12.62 -31.59
CA CYS A 703 -6.15 11.53 -31.45
C CYS A 703 -5.77 10.31 -32.31
N GLN A 704 -5.34 10.53 -33.56
CA GLN A 704 -4.84 9.45 -34.41
C GLN A 704 -3.52 8.85 -33.93
N GLN A 705 -2.59 9.67 -33.39
CA GLN A 705 -1.37 9.17 -32.76
C GLN A 705 -1.69 8.32 -31.53
N ALA A 706 -2.60 8.75 -30.66
CA ALA A 706 -3.06 8.00 -29.51
C ALA A 706 -3.75 6.68 -29.91
N LEU A 707 -4.54 6.69 -31.00
CA LEU A 707 -5.12 5.47 -31.58
C LEU A 707 -4.02 4.52 -32.07
N ALA A 708 -3.02 5.02 -32.78
CA ALA A 708 -1.88 4.21 -33.22
C ALA A 708 -1.10 3.60 -32.03
N MET A 709 -0.85 4.41 -30.99
CA MET A 709 -0.21 3.93 -29.75
C MET A 709 -1.02 2.83 -29.07
N SER A 710 -2.36 2.91 -29.07
CA SER A 710 -3.23 1.89 -28.45
C SER A 710 -3.08 0.49 -29.06
N HIS A 711 -2.57 0.39 -30.30
CA HIS A 711 -2.29 -0.87 -30.99
C HIS A 711 -0.86 -1.42 -30.75
N SER A 712 -0.03 -0.71 -29.99
CA SER A 712 1.33 -1.15 -29.67
C SER A 712 1.33 -2.52 -28.98
N ASP A 713 2.40 -3.30 -29.20
CA ASP A 713 2.67 -4.52 -28.43
C ASP A 713 3.31 -4.22 -27.07
N ASN A 714 3.81 -3.01 -26.84
CA ASN A 714 4.24 -2.56 -25.53
C ASN A 714 3.03 -2.02 -24.75
N MET A 715 2.71 -2.64 -23.60
CA MET A 715 1.52 -2.30 -22.81
C MET A 715 1.55 -0.86 -22.29
N THR A 716 2.73 -0.30 -21.95
CA THR A 716 2.84 1.10 -21.52
C THR A 716 2.35 2.05 -22.59
N LEU A 717 2.81 1.85 -23.84
CA LEU A 717 2.39 2.66 -24.98
C LEU A 717 0.90 2.45 -25.30
N SER A 718 0.45 1.19 -25.30
CA SER A 718 -0.96 0.86 -25.53
C SER A 718 -1.87 1.57 -24.52
N MET A 719 -1.54 1.47 -23.22
CA MET A 719 -2.29 2.13 -22.16
C MET A 719 -2.17 3.66 -22.20
N ALA A 720 -1.02 4.20 -22.62
CA ALA A 720 -0.87 5.65 -22.80
C ALA A 720 -1.82 6.19 -23.85
N GLY A 721 -1.93 5.51 -25.00
CA GLY A 721 -2.91 5.86 -26.05
C GLY A 721 -4.35 5.74 -25.57
N LEU A 722 -4.71 4.61 -24.96
CA LEU A 722 -6.05 4.35 -24.43
C LEU A 722 -6.44 5.36 -23.34
N ASN A 723 -5.56 5.66 -22.38
CA ASN A 723 -5.81 6.62 -21.30
C ASN A 723 -6.03 8.04 -21.87
N ALA A 724 -5.23 8.46 -22.86
CA ALA A 724 -5.39 9.75 -23.49
C ALA A 724 -6.76 9.88 -24.18
N LEU A 725 -7.15 8.87 -24.97
CA LEU A 725 -8.46 8.82 -25.64
C LEU A 725 -9.62 8.74 -24.63
N ASN A 726 -9.44 8.00 -23.53
CA ASN A 726 -10.49 7.78 -22.53
C ASN A 726 -10.92 9.06 -21.78
N GLN A 727 -10.09 10.11 -21.83
CA GLN A 727 -10.43 11.41 -21.23
C GLN A 727 -11.39 12.25 -22.07
N THR A 728 -11.71 11.84 -23.29
CA THR A 728 -12.52 12.59 -24.24
C THR A 728 -13.63 11.72 -24.83
N ASP A 729 -14.55 12.34 -25.58
CA ASP A 729 -15.65 11.66 -26.27
C ASP A 729 -15.37 11.43 -27.76
N VAL A 730 -14.09 11.38 -28.14
CA VAL A 730 -13.67 11.17 -29.53
C VAL A 730 -13.99 9.76 -30.04
N VAL A 731 -14.24 9.64 -31.35
CA VAL A 731 -14.63 8.36 -31.95
C VAL A 731 -13.53 7.31 -31.90
N GLU A 732 -12.28 7.72 -31.96
CA GLU A 732 -11.09 6.87 -31.86
C GLU A 732 -11.06 6.03 -30.56
N ARG A 733 -11.66 6.55 -29.47
CA ARG A 733 -11.76 5.80 -28.21
C ARG A 733 -12.50 4.47 -28.38
N MET A 734 -13.62 4.47 -29.08
CA MET A 734 -14.43 3.25 -29.26
C MET A 734 -13.69 2.22 -30.10
N GLU A 735 -13.01 2.65 -31.16
CA GLU A 735 -12.19 1.81 -31.98
C GLU A 735 -11.04 1.17 -31.18
N ALA A 736 -10.29 1.99 -30.44
CA ALA A 736 -9.18 1.55 -29.61
C ALA A 736 -9.58 0.51 -28.56
N LEU A 737 -10.67 0.76 -27.81
CA LEU A 737 -11.14 -0.15 -26.77
C LEU A 737 -11.72 -1.46 -27.33
N ALA A 738 -12.42 -1.40 -28.47
CA ALA A 738 -12.92 -2.61 -29.13
C ALA A 738 -11.77 -3.49 -29.64
N ALA A 739 -10.75 -2.89 -30.25
CA ALA A 739 -9.54 -3.58 -30.68
C ALA A 739 -8.78 -4.20 -29.48
N PHE A 740 -8.63 -3.45 -28.40
CA PHE A 740 -7.97 -3.92 -27.17
C PHE A 740 -8.71 -5.12 -26.57
N ALA A 741 -10.03 -5.03 -26.39
CA ALA A 741 -10.84 -6.14 -25.89
C ALA A 741 -10.74 -7.39 -26.78
N ALA A 742 -10.79 -7.21 -28.10
CA ALA A 742 -10.67 -8.33 -29.06
C ALA A 742 -9.30 -9.02 -28.99
N LYS A 743 -8.20 -8.24 -28.85
CA LYS A 743 -6.84 -8.75 -28.71
C LYS A 743 -6.68 -9.56 -27.42
N TRP A 744 -7.19 -9.05 -26.29
CA TRP A 744 -6.89 -9.52 -24.95
C TRP A 744 -7.98 -10.36 -24.28
N LYS A 745 -9.08 -10.69 -24.96
CA LYS A 745 -10.24 -11.43 -24.41
C LYS A 745 -9.91 -12.72 -23.64
N LYS A 746 -8.74 -13.32 -23.89
CA LYS A 746 -8.28 -14.57 -23.23
C LYS A 746 -7.28 -14.33 -22.09
N HIS A 747 -6.94 -13.08 -21.81
CA HIS A 747 -5.96 -12.72 -20.78
C HIS A 747 -6.66 -12.01 -19.60
N PRO A 748 -7.03 -12.75 -18.53
CA PRO A 748 -7.84 -12.22 -17.44
C PRO A 748 -7.29 -10.93 -16.81
N LEU A 749 -5.97 -10.85 -16.57
CA LEU A 749 -5.31 -9.69 -15.95
C LEU A 749 -5.31 -8.47 -16.88
N VAL A 750 -5.15 -8.67 -18.19
CA VAL A 750 -5.22 -7.55 -19.14
C VAL A 750 -6.66 -7.07 -19.32
N MET A 751 -7.65 -7.98 -19.25
CA MET A 751 -9.07 -7.59 -19.26
C MET A 751 -9.45 -6.73 -18.05
N GLU A 752 -8.77 -6.82 -16.92
CA GLU A 752 -8.96 -5.89 -15.79
C GLU A 752 -8.63 -4.45 -16.17
N LYS A 753 -7.60 -4.24 -17.00
CA LYS A 753 -7.25 -2.92 -17.51
C LYS A 753 -8.37 -2.37 -18.43
N TRP A 754 -8.95 -3.24 -19.27
CA TRP A 754 -10.08 -2.86 -20.11
C TRP A 754 -11.33 -2.49 -19.28
N PHE A 755 -11.69 -3.30 -18.28
CA PHE A 755 -12.79 -2.96 -17.38
C PHE A 755 -12.54 -1.62 -16.66
N ALA A 756 -11.31 -1.38 -16.21
CA ALA A 756 -10.95 -0.12 -15.55
C ALA A 756 -11.08 1.09 -16.48
N LEU A 757 -10.65 0.98 -17.74
CA LEU A 757 -10.81 2.02 -18.75
C LEU A 757 -12.30 2.30 -19.02
N GLU A 758 -13.12 1.25 -19.21
CA GLU A 758 -14.54 1.41 -19.41
C GLU A 758 -15.23 2.05 -18.19
N ALA A 759 -14.93 1.60 -16.97
CA ALA A 759 -15.54 2.13 -15.74
C ALA A 759 -15.10 3.57 -15.43
N SER A 760 -13.88 3.97 -15.80
CA SER A 760 -13.34 5.31 -15.52
C SER A 760 -13.72 6.39 -16.53
N CYS A 761 -14.38 6.06 -17.66
CA CYS A 761 -14.71 7.02 -18.68
C CYS A 761 -15.71 8.09 -18.17
N PRO A 762 -15.34 9.38 -18.16
CA PRO A 762 -16.17 10.42 -17.55
C PRO A 762 -17.39 10.85 -18.41
N TYR A 763 -17.54 10.30 -19.61
CA TYR A 763 -18.61 10.66 -20.53
C TYR A 763 -19.66 9.58 -20.74
N LEU A 764 -19.27 8.30 -20.62
CA LEU A 764 -20.11 7.16 -20.98
C LEU A 764 -20.40 6.23 -19.80
N SER A 765 -19.56 6.21 -18.78
CA SER A 765 -19.65 5.21 -17.72
C SER A 765 -20.61 5.64 -16.61
N THR A 766 -21.89 5.42 -16.85
CA THR A 766 -22.95 5.55 -15.84
C THR A 766 -22.98 4.30 -14.94
N PRO A 767 -23.70 4.34 -13.81
CA PRO A 767 -23.98 3.12 -13.03
C PRO A 767 -24.52 1.96 -13.86
N GLU A 768 -25.43 2.22 -14.80
CA GLU A 768 -26.04 1.22 -15.69
C GLU A 768 -25.02 0.62 -16.66
N HIS A 769 -24.05 1.40 -17.11
CA HIS A 769 -22.93 0.89 -17.92
C HIS A 769 -22.06 -0.04 -17.08
N CYS A 770 -21.74 0.32 -15.83
CA CYS A 770 -20.98 -0.55 -14.91
C CYS A 770 -21.72 -1.87 -14.63
N GLU A 771 -23.06 -1.83 -14.47
CA GLU A 771 -23.88 -3.06 -14.36
C GLU A 771 -23.72 -3.93 -15.62
N THR A 772 -23.71 -3.33 -16.80
CA THR A 772 -23.51 -4.04 -18.06
C THR A 772 -22.11 -4.69 -18.11
N LEU A 773 -21.06 -3.98 -17.67
CA LEU A 773 -19.70 -4.53 -17.60
C LEU A 773 -19.63 -5.77 -16.69
N MET A 774 -20.38 -5.76 -15.59
CA MET A 774 -20.41 -6.90 -14.65
C MET A 774 -21.16 -8.12 -15.20
N THR A 775 -21.91 -8.00 -16.30
CA THR A 775 -22.49 -9.14 -17.00
C THR A 775 -21.59 -9.72 -18.11
N HIS A 776 -20.42 -9.11 -18.35
CA HIS A 776 -19.49 -9.54 -19.37
C HIS A 776 -18.91 -10.95 -19.05
N PRO A 777 -18.77 -11.87 -20.04
CA PRO A 777 -18.28 -13.24 -19.79
C PRO A 777 -16.91 -13.34 -19.11
N ALA A 778 -16.05 -12.30 -19.23
CA ALA A 778 -14.75 -12.24 -18.57
C ALA A 778 -14.81 -11.65 -17.15
N PHE A 779 -16.00 -11.27 -16.65
CA PHE A 779 -16.18 -10.74 -15.29
C PHE A 779 -16.57 -11.87 -14.35
N ASP A 780 -15.78 -12.07 -13.29
CA ASP A 780 -16.07 -12.96 -12.20
C ASP A 780 -16.35 -12.15 -10.93
N SER A 781 -17.57 -12.24 -10.43
CA SER A 781 -18.02 -11.51 -9.24
C SER A 781 -17.42 -12.05 -7.92
N ASN A 782 -16.75 -13.19 -7.94
CA ASN A 782 -16.04 -13.74 -6.78
C ASN A 782 -14.57 -13.33 -6.77
N ASN A 783 -14.06 -12.77 -7.89
CA ASN A 783 -12.68 -12.34 -7.99
C ASN A 783 -12.53 -10.89 -7.49
N PRO A 784 -11.75 -10.64 -6.41
CA PRO A 784 -11.54 -9.30 -5.86
C PRO A 784 -10.99 -8.29 -6.88
N ASN A 785 -10.11 -8.71 -7.80
CA ASN A 785 -9.54 -7.83 -8.81
C ASN A 785 -10.58 -7.38 -9.83
N LYS A 786 -11.49 -8.28 -10.24
CA LYS A 786 -12.60 -7.94 -11.15
C LYS A 786 -13.57 -6.96 -10.50
N LEU A 787 -13.94 -7.18 -9.24
CA LEU A 787 -14.77 -6.25 -8.49
C LEU A 787 -14.13 -4.85 -8.42
N ARG A 788 -12.83 -4.80 -8.07
CA ARG A 788 -12.09 -3.53 -8.01
C ARG A 788 -12.02 -2.83 -9.37
N SER A 789 -11.79 -3.58 -10.46
CA SER A 789 -11.62 -3.02 -11.81
C SER A 789 -12.87 -2.30 -12.34
N VAL A 790 -14.05 -2.62 -11.82
CA VAL A 790 -15.30 -1.94 -12.19
C VAL A 790 -15.77 -1.02 -11.04
N ILE A 791 -16.10 -1.58 -9.89
CA ILE A 791 -16.80 -0.85 -8.82
C ILE A 791 -15.90 0.19 -8.14
N SER A 792 -14.69 -0.23 -7.71
CA SER A 792 -13.74 0.70 -7.05
C SER A 792 -13.22 1.74 -8.04
N VAL A 793 -12.93 1.35 -9.29
CA VAL A 793 -12.49 2.28 -10.33
C VAL A 793 -13.57 3.32 -10.63
N PHE A 794 -14.83 2.91 -10.79
CA PHE A 794 -15.95 3.84 -10.99
C PHE A 794 -16.06 4.83 -9.81
N ALA A 795 -16.00 4.34 -8.57
CA ALA A 795 -16.17 5.19 -7.39
C ALA A 795 -14.99 6.13 -7.12
N SER A 796 -13.76 5.74 -7.51
CA SER A 796 -12.54 6.48 -7.16
C SER A 796 -11.97 7.31 -8.32
N LEU A 797 -12.13 6.86 -9.58
CA LEU A 797 -11.51 7.48 -10.74
C LEU A 797 -12.52 8.18 -11.66
N ASN A 798 -13.80 7.80 -11.64
CA ASN A 798 -14.82 8.46 -12.42
C ASN A 798 -15.54 9.55 -11.61
N THR A 799 -14.81 10.58 -11.21
CA THR A 799 -15.33 11.67 -10.37
C THR A 799 -16.61 12.28 -10.91
N ARG A 800 -16.71 12.49 -12.22
CA ARG A 800 -17.84 13.14 -12.84
C ARG A 800 -19.14 12.37 -12.67
N MET A 801 -19.12 11.06 -12.91
CA MET A 801 -20.32 10.22 -12.87
C MET A 801 -20.62 9.70 -11.47
N PHE A 802 -19.59 9.37 -10.70
CA PHE A 802 -19.77 8.95 -9.31
C PHE A 802 -20.40 10.05 -8.46
N HIS A 803 -19.98 11.30 -8.66
CA HIS A 803 -20.51 12.48 -7.95
C HIS A 803 -21.62 13.22 -8.75
N ALA A 804 -22.36 12.51 -9.61
CA ALA A 804 -23.49 13.10 -10.30
C ALA A 804 -24.52 13.68 -9.33
N ASP A 805 -25.18 14.79 -9.72
CA ASP A 805 -26.05 15.57 -8.85
C ASP A 805 -27.31 14.81 -8.36
N ASP A 806 -27.67 13.72 -9.04
CA ASP A 806 -28.79 12.84 -8.65
C ASP A 806 -28.40 11.77 -7.61
N GLY A 807 -27.11 11.64 -7.26
CA GLY A 807 -26.58 10.68 -6.31
C GLY A 807 -26.65 9.21 -6.77
N SER A 808 -26.80 8.96 -8.07
CA SER A 808 -26.88 7.59 -8.62
C SER A 808 -25.62 6.79 -8.35
N GLY A 809 -24.44 7.40 -8.45
CA GLY A 809 -23.16 6.75 -8.13
C GLY A 809 -23.06 6.28 -6.67
N TYR A 810 -23.57 7.05 -5.73
CA TYR A 810 -23.56 6.67 -4.31
C TYR A 810 -24.51 5.50 -4.01
N ARG A 811 -25.67 5.47 -4.67
CA ARG A 811 -26.63 4.35 -4.56
C ARG A 811 -26.07 3.08 -5.16
N PHE A 812 -25.43 3.17 -6.32
CA PHE A 812 -24.75 2.06 -6.99
C PHE A 812 -23.71 1.45 -6.06
N LEU A 813 -22.79 2.27 -5.55
CA LEU A 813 -21.72 1.77 -4.66
C LEU A 813 -22.30 1.11 -3.40
N ALA A 814 -23.23 1.75 -2.70
CA ALA A 814 -23.83 1.19 -1.49
C ALA A 814 -24.60 -0.12 -1.74
N HIS A 815 -25.27 -0.26 -2.91
CA HIS A 815 -25.93 -1.50 -3.31
C HIS A 815 -24.93 -2.65 -3.44
N HIS A 816 -23.86 -2.47 -4.20
CA HIS A 816 -22.87 -3.50 -4.44
C HIS A 816 -22.08 -3.86 -3.18
N ILE A 817 -21.74 -2.88 -2.34
CA ILE A 817 -21.10 -3.13 -1.05
C ILE A 817 -21.96 -4.06 -0.20
N ALA A 818 -23.26 -3.81 -0.09
CA ALA A 818 -24.16 -4.65 0.72
C ALA A 818 -24.24 -6.11 0.21
N GLU A 819 -24.11 -6.33 -1.09
CA GLU A 819 -24.10 -7.68 -1.67
C GLU A 819 -22.73 -8.36 -1.54
N ILE A 820 -21.64 -7.62 -1.67
CA ILE A 820 -20.28 -8.14 -1.51
C ILE A 820 -20.03 -8.50 -0.05
N ASP A 821 -20.53 -7.73 0.89
CA ASP A 821 -20.35 -7.93 2.33
C ASP A 821 -20.81 -9.31 2.82
N LYS A 822 -21.85 -9.86 2.19
CA LYS A 822 -22.35 -11.20 2.50
C LYS A 822 -21.38 -12.34 2.16
N ARG A 823 -20.37 -12.07 1.33
CA ARG A 823 -19.45 -13.06 0.79
C ARG A 823 -18.00 -12.75 1.13
N ASN A 824 -17.63 -11.48 1.12
CA ASN A 824 -16.28 -11.03 1.36
C ASN A 824 -16.28 -9.69 2.14
N PRO A 825 -16.33 -9.75 3.49
CA PRO A 825 -16.34 -8.61 4.37
C PRO A 825 -15.18 -7.63 4.16
N GLN A 826 -13.95 -8.14 4.03
CA GLN A 826 -12.75 -7.31 3.84
C GLN A 826 -12.83 -6.43 2.58
N ILE A 827 -13.30 -7.00 1.47
CA ILE A 827 -13.43 -6.24 0.22
C ILE A 827 -14.52 -5.18 0.36
N SER A 828 -15.65 -5.49 0.99
CA SER A 828 -16.74 -4.54 1.21
C SER A 828 -16.30 -3.34 2.06
N ALA A 829 -15.57 -3.59 3.16
CA ALA A 829 -15.04 -2.55 4.05
C ALA A 829 -14.02 -1.62 3.36
N ARG A 830 -13.22 -2.14 2.43
CA ARG A 830 -12.30 -1.32 1.63
C ARG A 830 -13.03 -0.52 0.53
N MET A 831 -14.07 -1.10 -0.07
CA MET A 831 -14.82 -0.44 -1.14
C MET A 831 -15.72 0.69 -0.65
N VAL A 832 -16.08 0.75 0.64
CA VAL A 832 -16.94 1.82 1.21
C VAL A 832 -16.20 3.15 1.39
N LEU A 833 -14.86 3.16 1.39
CA LEU A 833 -14.03 4.33 1.71
C LEU A 833 -14.37 5.61 0.91
N PRO A 834 -14.73 5.57 -0.39
CA PRO A 834 -15.17 6.79 -1.09
C PRO A 834 -16.36 7.48 -0.42
N LEU A 835 -17.28 6.74 0.21
CA LEU A 835 -18.43 7.33 0.91
C LEU A 835 -18.06 7.94 2.26
N THR A 836 -17.00 7.52 2.92
CA THR A 836 -16.59 8.05 4.24
C THR A 836 -16.14 9.51 4.19
N ARG A 837 -15.75 9.99 2.99
CA ARG A 837 -15.28 11.36 2.75
C ARG A 837 -16.40 12.41 2.62
N PHE A 838 -17.65 12.05 2.87
CA PHE A 838 -18.82 12.92 2.66
C PHE A 838 -18.69 14.31 3.29
N GLY A 839 -18.06 14.40 4.46
CA GLY A 839 -17.87 15.67 5.18
C GLY A 839 -17.07 16.74 4.43
N ARG A 840 -16.35 16.36 3.35
CA ARG A 840 -15.55 17.27 2.52
C ARG A 840 -16.35 17.98 1.44
N TYR A 841 -17.53 17.47 1.10
CA TYR A 841 -18.30 17.92 -0.07
C TYR A 841 -19.40 18.94 0.28
N ASP A 842 -20.03 19.50 -0.74
CA ASP A 842 -21.17 20.38 -0.58
C ASP A 842 -22.37 19.70 0.08
N ALA A 843 -23.27 20.49 0.69
CA ALA A 843 -24.38 20.00 1.50
C ALA A 843 -25.31 18.99 0.79
N GLY A 844 -25.50 19.15 -0.53
CA GLY A 844 -26.29 18.22 -1.33
C GLY A 844 -25.66 16.84 -1.40
N ARG A 845 -24.36 16.78 -1.73
CA ARG A 845 -23.59 15.54 -1.79
C ARG A 845 -23.40 14.91 -0.43
N GLN A 846 -23.14 15.73 0.61
CA GLN A 846 -23.10 15.24 2.00
C GLN A 846 -24.36 14.48 2.37
N ALA A 847 -25.54 15.06 2.12
CA ALA A 847 -26.81 14.45 2.46
C ALA A 847 -27.04 13.11 1.72
N MET A 848 -26.71 13.05 0.43
CA MET A 848 -26.87 11.84 -0.38
C MET A 848 -25.91 10.73 0.02
N MET A 849 -24.63 11.03 0.23
CA MET A 849 -23.62 10.08 0.67
C MET A 849 -23.90 9.54 2.09
N LYS A 850 -24.27 10.45 3.02
CA LYS A 850 -24.71 10.06 4.35
C LYS A 850 -25.97 9.17 4.31
N GLY A 851 -26.92 9.47 3.41
CA GLY A 851 -28.09 8.63 3.17
C GLY A 851 -27.72 7.23 2.64
N ALA A 852 -26.67 7.10 1.82
CA ALA A 852 -26.14 5.81 1.37
C ALA A 852 -25.51 5.01 2.52
N LEU A 853 -24.71 5.66 3.37
CA LEU A 853 -24.13 5.04 4.58
C LEU A 853 -25.19 4.62 5.61
N ILE A 854 -26.23 5.42 5.81
CA ILE A 854 -27.35 5.06 6.68
C ILE A 854 -28.08 3.81 6.18
N ARG A 855 -28.27 3.66 4.86
CA ARG A 855 -28.85 2.44 4.29
C ARG A 855 -27.98 1.22 4.58
N LEU A 856 -26.66 1.32 4.44
CA LEU A 856 -25.73 0.26 4.82
C LEU A 856 -25.87 -0.04 6.32
N LYS A 857 -25.81 0.98 7.19
CA LYS A 857 -25.94 0.82 8.64
C LYS A 857 -27.20 0.08 9.06
N THR A 858 -28.31 0.26 8.34
CA THR A 858 -29.62 -0.35 8.64
C THR A 858 -29.83 -1.69 7.95
N ALA A 859 -28.91 -2.14 7.11
CA ALA A 859 -28.97 -3.47 6.48
C ALA A 859 -28.82 -4.57 7.55
N GLN A 860 -29.57 -5.66 7.39
CA GLN A 860 -29.45 -6.80 8.29
C GLN A 860 -28.22 -7.65 7.93
N GLY A 861 -27.48 -8.11 8.93
CA GLY A 861 -26.37 -9.03 8.76
C GLY A 861 -25.12 -8.38 8.21
N LEU A 862 -24.88 -7.10 8.54
CA LEU A 862 -23.63 -6.42 8.21
C LEU A 862 -22.45 -7.08 8.94
N SER A 863 -21.34 -7.29 8.21
CA SER A 863 -20.12 -7.84 8.80
C SER A 863 -19.50 -6.92 9.85
N SER A 864 -18.59 -7.45 10.68
CA SER A 864 -17.77 -6.65 11.62
C SER A 864 -16.93 -5.62 10.88
N ASP A 865 -16.28 -6.03 9.81
CA ASP A 865 -15.39 -5.20 8.96
C ASP A 865 -16.11 -3.95 8.44
N LEU A 866 -17.21 -4.14 7.74
CA LEU A 866 -17.99 -3.03 7.18
C LEU A 866 -18.68 -2.21 8.26
N SER A 867 -19.20 -2.88 9.32
CA SER A 867 -19.87 -2.21 10.43
C SER A 867 -18.96 -1.20 11.12
N GLU A 868 -17.71 -1.58 11.43
CA GLU A 868 -16.77 -0.67 12.09
C GLU A 868 -16.55 0.60 11.29
N VAL A 869 -16.30 0.47 9.97
CA VAL A 869 -16.05 1.63 9.08
C VAL A 869 -17.28 2.53 8.99
N VAL A 870 -18.48 1.95 8.83
CA VAL A 870 -19.72 2.72 8.73
C VAL A 870 -20.04 3.42 10.05
N TYR A 871 -19.92 2.73 11.21
CA TYR A 871 -20.17 3.33 12.51
C TYR A 871 -19.17 4.44 12.87
N LYS A 872 -17.88 4.24 12.64
CA LYS A 872 -16.87 5.32 12.81
C LYS A 872 -17.18 6.54 11.96
N THR A 873 -17.80 6.34 10.80
CA THR A 873 -18.06 7.42 9.85
C THR A 873 -19.30 8.26 10.17
N ILE A 874 -20.40 7.64 10.63
CA ILE A 874 -21.67 8.36 10.84
C ILE A 874 -22.22 8.28 12.28
N GLY A 875 -21.49 7.67 13.22
CA GLY A 875 -21.84 7.56 14.64
C GLY A 875 -22.76 6.39 14.93
#